data_763004af7e635265cdb1b9bd76d1bf5c
#
_entry.id   763004af7e635265cdb1b9bd76d1bf5c
#
_cell.length_a   1.000
_cell.length_b   1.000
_cell.length_c   1.000
_cell.angle_alpha   90.00
_cell.angle_beta   90.00
_cell.angle_gamma   90.00
#
_symmetry.space_group_name_H-M   'P 1'
#
loop_
_entity.id
_entity.type
_entity.pdbx_description
1 polymer ?
#
loop_
_entity_poly.entity_id
_entity_poly.type
_entity_poly.pdbx_seq_one_letter_code
_entity_poly.pdbx_strand_id
1 'polypeptide(L)'
;MRFTKGFPYWAAVSLLGATSASATQFNPMFLKDKGAQVDLRFFEKANSMVPGTYGVDLYLNQRLERRQELTFKADEEAARDDAQPILSLGLLRELGVDVERLKREGMVSADSGDAEPVNLLRIEGASVEMDVSNLALYLSVPQAYIKRRPRGYVDPSLWDDGVTAFFSNYQLNYNRNSGSGPSSEYGYLGLRNGFNLGQWRLRNDSSINQSTGTARSFSSNRTYLEHDVTALKGRFAIGQLYSNGDIFDSSRFRGVQLGSDVGMLPDDEAGYAPVVRGIAETHATVEVRQNGYVIYSTSVSPGAFEIRDIYPGGSNGDLEITVIEADGRQRKFTQAYSYLPVMVRRGTFQYSLSLGKYDNDGSESPHLLQGTAVYGATDNLTTYGGALGADGYSAVNLGLGLNTALGGTSLDVTSSRSRPGHGKAASGQSARFLYSKTLDSTNTTFTMVGYRYSTSGYRTLSEHIQEMGGVDHQSFSRGRPKNRLDLNVNQTLGGNGSLFLSAGETNYWDRRGNTRRLQVDYSGSLGEVSYSISASHTRGDGGSADTDNQLSFSVSIPFGSSSRSQRLYSSYTSSSRGEDNLQAGVSGYLDDASTLSYSAQAGQYGSEHSGSVGLAWDAPSAKLAGNYAKSGDSRHLDLTASGSVVAHGGGVTFGQPVGETFALVEVPGVKNVGIEGSTARTDGAGYTVEGYVQPYRYNYLNLDTQTLG
;
A
#
# COMPACT_ATOMS: atom_id res chain seq x y z
N MET A 1 -48.46 38.37 8.72
CA MET A 1 -48.57 39.25 7.54
C MET A 1 -48.11 38.48 6.33
N ARG A 2 -49.06 38.27 5.40
CA ARG A 2 -48.85 37.65 4.08
C ARG A 2 -48.03 38.57 3.19
N PHE A 3 -47.12 38.04 2.37
CA PHE A 3 -46.93 38.46 0.97
C PHE A 3 -46.34 37.32 0.15
N THR A 4 -47.18 36.75 -0.67
CA THR A 4 -46.91 35.96 -1.86
C THR A 4 -46.43 36.89 -2.98
N LYS A 5 -45.39 36.49 -3.74
CA LYS A 5 -45.26 36.82 -5.16
C LYS A 5 -44.45 35.78 -5.88
N GLY A 6 -45.13 35.09 -6.81
CA GLY A 6 -44.51 34.13 -7.74
C GLY A 6 -43.73 34.83 -8.84
N PHE A 7 -42.78 34.09 -9.39
CA PHE A 7 -42.09 34.40 -10.64
C PHE A 7 -42.52 33.40 -11.72
N PRO A 8 -42.76 33.87 -12.93
CA PRO A 8 -43.23 33.01 -14.01
C PRO A 8 -42.03 32.31 -14.69
N TYR A 9 -42.26 31.02 -15.00
CA TYR A 9 -41.39 30.24 -15.89
C TYR A 9 -41.48 30.81 -17.32
N TRP A 10 -40.35 31.27 -17.85
CA TRP A 10 -40.16 31.44 -19.27
C TRP A 10 -39.49 30.14 -19.80
N ALA A 11 -40.28 29.35 -20.51
CA ALA A 11 -39.77 28.27 -21.34
C ALA A 11 -39.07 28.87 -22.57
N ALA A 12 -37.76 28.92 -22.57
CA ALA A 12 -36.99 29.16 -23.77
C ALA A 12 -36.88 27.86 -24.56
N VAL A 13 -37.74 27.69 -25.54
CA VAL A 13 -37.56 26.67 -26.57
C VAL A 13 -36.43 27.13 -27.46
N SER A 14 -35.22 26.58 -27.25
CA SER A 14 -34.11 26.73 -28.16
C SER A 14 -34.38 25.79 -29.35
N LEU A 15 -34.76 26.35 -30.46
CA LEU A 15 -34.67 25.73 -31.77
C LEU A 15 -33.14 25.54 -32.05
N LEU A 16 -32.63 24.35 -31.78
CA LEU A 16 -31.38 23.89 -32.35
C LEU A 16 -31.63 23.64 -33.84
N GLY A 17 -31.24 24.60 -34.64
CA GLY A 17 -31.14 24.44 -36.09
C GLY A 17 -30.13 23.31 -36.36
N ALA A 18 -30.63 22.22 -36.93
CA ALA A 18 -29.78 21.19 -37.51
C ALA A 18 -28.97 21.87 -38.62
N THR A 19 -27.71 22.21 -38.34
CA THR A 19 -26.75 22.52 -39.40
C THR A 19 -26.47 21.20 -40.11
N SER A 20 -27.05 21.05 -41.28
CA SER A 20 -26.69 20.02 -42.22
C SER A 20 -25.19 20.11 -42.44
N ALA A 21 -24.44 19.11 -41.97
CA ALA A 21 -23.01 18.98 -42.30
C ALA A 21 -22.93 18.83 -43.84
N SER A 22 -22.46 19.90 -44.49
CA SER A 22 -22.17 19.84 -45.93
C SER A 22 -21.00 18.87 -46.11
N ALA A 23 -21.22 17.76 -46.79
CA ALA A 23 -20.16 16.89 -47.26
C ALA A 23 -19.18 17.67 -48.07
N THR A 24 -17.92 17.74 -47.62
CA THR A 24 -16.84 18.43 -48.33
C THR A 24 -16.37 17.49 -49.43
N GLN A 25 -16.78 17.73 -50.68
CA GLN A 25 -16.28 16.95 -51.83
C GLN A 25 -14.84 17.33 -52.10
N PHE A 26 -13.91 16.43 -51.96
CA PHE A 26 -12.51 16.62 -52.34
C PHE A 26 -12.33 16.41 -53.86
N ASN A 27 -11.67 17.37 -54.49
CA ASN A 27 -11.35 17.26 -55.91
C ASN A 27 -10.08 16.43 -56.11
N PRO A 28 -10.14 15.23 -56.74
CA PRO A 28 -8.99 14.31 -56.90
C PRO A 28 -7.84 14.90 -57.72
N MET A 29 -8.08 15.99 -58.47
CA MET A 29 -7.05 16.66 -59.31
C MET A 29 -5.92 17.31 -58.50
N PHE A 30 -6.10 17.51 -57.19
CA PHE A 30 -5.08 18.14 -56.33
C PHE A 30 -4.10 17.12 -55.72
N LEU A 31 -4.37 15.81 -55.83
CA LEU A 31 -3.45 14.77 -55.40
C LEU A 31 -2.45 14.48 -56.53
N LYS A 32 -1.37 15.24 -56.57
CA LYS A 32 -0.31 15.13 -57.56
C LYS A 32 0.78 14.12 -57.13
N ASP A 33 0.48 12.95 -56.64
CA ASP A 33 1.56 12.00 -56.43
C ASP A 33 1.23 10.59 -56.97
N LYS A 34 2.24 10.08 -57.63
CA LYS A 34 2.18 8.91 -58.45
C LYS A 34 2.13 7.67 -57.58
N GLY A 35 0.99 6.97 -57.52
CA GLY A 35 0.99 5.55 -57.24
C GLY A 35 0.14 5.04 -56.08
N ALA A 36 -0.47 5.84 -55.25
CA ALA A 36 -1.43 5.37 -54.23
C ALA A 36 -2.86 5.78 -54.68
N GLN A 37 -3.71 4.82 -55.00
CA GLN A 37 -5.15 5.05 -55.11
C GLN A 37 -5.69 5.26 -53.67
N VAL A 38 -5.65 6.52 -53.21
CA VAL A 38 -6.27 6.90 -51.94
C VAL A 38 -7.77 7.01 -52.20
N ASP A 39 -8.58 6.22 -51.54
CA ASP A 39 -10.02 6.31 -51.58
C ASP A 39 -10.50 7.53 -50.80
N LEU A 40 -10.87 8.60 -51.49
CA LEU A 40 -11.23 9.89 -50.89
C LEU A 40 -12.55 9.86 -50.12
N ARG A 41 -13.36 8.83 -50.26
CA ARG A 41 -14.64 8.68 -49.54
C ARG A 41 -14.49 8.69 -48.05
N PHE A 42 -13.35 8.19 -47.51
CA PHE A 42 -13.06 8.19 -46.07
C PHE A 42 -12.74 9.57 -45.51
N PHE A 43 -12.47 10.57 -46.34
CA PHE A 43 -12.15 11.93 -45.92
C PHE A 43 -13.30 12.90 -46.12
N GLU A 44 -14.41 12.49 -46.74
CA GLU A 44 -15.55 13.35 -47.04
C GLU A 44 -16.54 13.44 -45.89
N LYS A 45 -16.45 12.57 -44.90
CA LYS A 45 -17.27 12.60 -43.67
C LYS A 45 -16.45 12.92 -42.46
N ALA A 46 -16.97 13.80 -41.60
CA ALA A 46 -16.38 14.03 -40.30
C ALA A 46 -16.46 12.73 -39.45
N ASN A 47 -15.41 12.44 -38.70
CA ASN A 47 -15.31 11.23 -37.86
C ASN A 47 -15.32 9.89 -38.61
N SER A 48 -14.77 9.85 -39.84
CA SER A 48 -14.63 8.62 -40.63
C SER A 48 -13.24 8.02 -40.43
N MET A 49 -13.18 6.72 -40.18
CA MET A 49 -11.93 5.98 -39.99
C MET A 49 -11.40 5.43 -41.31
N VAL A 50 -10.11 5.63 -41.56
CA VAL A 50 -9.42 5.08 -42.73
C VAL A 50 -8.99 3.64 -42.43
N PRO A 51 -9.03 2.73 -43.45
CA PRO A 51 -8.49 1.39 -43.24
C PRO A 51 -7.02 1.39 -42.79
N GLY A 52 -6.68 0.62 -41.76
CA GLY A 52 -5.35 0.58 -41.16
C GLY A 52 -5.35 -0.05 -39.78
N THR A 53 -4.19 -0.10 -39.15
CA THR A 53 -4.06 -0.55 -37.75
C THR A 53 -3.72 0.64 -36.86
N TYR A 54 -4.49 0.83 -35.79
CA TYR A 54 -4.40 1.98 -34.89
C TYR A 54 -4.42 1.53 -33.44
N GLY A 55 -3.62 2.21 -32.62
CA GLY A 55 -3.71 2.10 -31.17
C GLY A 55 -4.89 2.91 -30.65
N VAL A 56 -5.94 2.24 -30.20
CA VAL A 56 -7.18 2.86 -29.74
C VAL A 56 -7.43 2.59 -28.27
N ASP A 57 -8.03 3.57 -27.59
CA ASP A 57 -8.55 3.39 -26.24
C ASP A 57 -9.91 2.71 -26.33
N LEU A 58 -10.00 1.52 -25.74
CA LEU A 58 -11.15 0.64 -25.85
C LEU A 58 -12.05 0.79 -24.63
N TYR A 59 -13.31 1.18 -24.88
CA TYR A 59 -14.33 1.34 -23.87
C TYR A 59 -15.41 0.26 -24.01
N LEU A 60 -15.79 -0.39 -22.89
CA LEU A 60 -16.96 -1.24 -22.82
C LEU A 60 -17.98 -0.62 -21.86
N ASN A 61 -19.20 -0.35 -22.35
CA ASN A 61 -20.28 0.28 -21.58
C ASN A 61 -19.80 1.55 -20.84
N GLN A 62 -19.11 2.45 -21.57
CA GLN A 62 -18.55 3.73 -21.11
C GLN A 62 -17.37 3.61 -20.12
N ARG A 63 -16.89 2.41 -19.86
CA ARG A 63 -15.73 2.18 -19.00
C ARG A 63 -14.51 1.91 -19.85
N LEU A 64 -13.43 2.65 -19.62
CA LEU A 64 -12.14 2.37 -20.24
C LEU A 64 -11.63 1.01 -19.75
N GLU A 65 -11.42 0.09 -20.68
CA GLU A 65 -10.88 -1.24 -20.39
C GLU A 65 -9.37 -1.28 -20.61
N ARG A 66 -8.91 -0.82 -21.77
CA ARG A 66 -7.48 -0.79 -22.13
C ARG A 66 -7.22 -0.05 -23.43
N ARG A 67 -5.94 0.26 -23.69
CA ARG A 67 -5.45 0.65 -25.01
C ARG A 67 -4.96 -0.57 -25.77
N GLN A 68 -5.37 -0.72 -27.02
CA GLN A 68 -5.01 -1.86 -27.86
C GLN A 68 -4.89 -1.45 -29.32
N GLU A 69 -3.96 -2.11 -30.04
CA GLU A 69 -3.93 -2.02 -31.49
C GLU A 69 -5.08 -2.82 -32.11
N LEU A 70 -5.88 -2.16 -32.91
CA LEU A 70 -6.97 -2.75 -33.67
C LEU A 70 -6.83 -2.43 -35.15
N THR A 71 -7.18 -3.43 -36.00
CA THR A 71 -7.21 -3.25 -37.41
C THR A 71 -8.61 -2.86 -37.86
N PHE A 72 -8.70 -1.82 -38.68
CA PHE A 72 -9.92 -1.33 -39.27
C PHE A 72 -9.90 -1.68 -40.77
N LYS A 73 -11.00 -2.26 -41.28
CA LYS A 73 -11.17 -2.61 -42.66
C LYS A 73 -12.40 -1.94 -43.27
N ALA A 74 -12.33 -1.61 -44.55
CA ALA A 74 -13.49 -1.18 -45.31
C ALA A 74 -14.48 -2.34 -45.43
N ASP A 75 -15.76 -2.08 -45.19
CA ASP A 75 -16.84 -3.05 -45.39
C ASP A 75 -17.43 -2.86 -46.79
N GLU A 76 -16.92 -3.63 -47.74
CA GLU A 76 -17.33 -3.55 -49.16
C GLU A 76 -18.77 -4.01 -49.38
N GLU A 77 -19.31 -4.88 -48.50
CA GLU A 77 -20.67 -5.42 -48.62
C GLU A 77 -21.75 -4.49 -48.04
N ALA A 78 -21.39 -3.71 -47.01
CA ALA A 78 -22.35 -2.87 -46.31
C ALA A 78 -22.52 -1.45 -46.88
N ALA A 79 -21.81 -1.11 -47.96
CA ALA A 79 -21.78 0.23 -48.57
C ALA A 79 -21.53 1.36 -47.54
N ARG A 80 -20.74 1.09 -46.53
CA ARG A 80 -20.34 2.08 -45.50
C ARG A 80 -19.07 2.78 -45.98
N ASP A 81 -19.06 4.09 -45.82
CA ASP A 81 -17.95 4.95 -46.23
C ASP A 81 -16.87 5.09 -45.14
N ASP A 82 -16.92 4.28 -44.06
CA ASP A 82 -15.97 4.26 -42.94
C ASP A 82 -15.48 2.83 -42.68
N ALA A 83 -14.22 2.71 -42.31
CA ALA A 83 -13.64 1.44 -41.92
C ALA A 83 -14.17 0.98 -40.56
N GLN A 84 -14.49 -0.28 -40.44
CA GLN A 84 -14.99 -0.91 -39.22
C GLN A 84 -13.89 -1.69 -38.50
N PRO A 85 -13.88 -1.67 -37.13
CA PRO A 85 -12.92 -2.43 -36.35
C PRO A 85 -13.17 -3.93 -36.51
N ILE A 86 -12.09 -4.70 -36.63
CA ILE A 86 -12.15 -6.17 -36.57
C ILE A 86 -12.09 -6.54 -35.08
N LEU A 87 -13.24 -6.97 -34.55
CA LEU A 87 -13.37 -7.48 -33.18
C LEU A 87 -13.31 -8.99 -33.21
N SER A 88 -12.34 -9.61 -32.55
CA SER A 88 -12.25 -11.06 -32.43
C SER A 88 -13.06 -11.58 -31.24
N LEU A 89 -13.45 -12.87 -31.31
CA LEU A 89 -14.16 -13.53 -30.22
C LEU A 89 -13.34 -13.52 -28.91
N GLY A 90 -12.02 -13.73 -29.04
CA GLY A 90 -11.09 -13.66 -27.94
C GLY A 90 -11.08 -12.28 -27.29
N LEU A 91 -11.02 -11.22 -28.10
CA LEU A 91 -11.10 -9.84 -27.56
C LEU A 91 -12.41 -9.60 -26.80
N LEU A 92 -13.54 -10.03 -27.32
CA LEU A 92 -14.83 -9.87 -26.62
C LEU A 92 -14.86 -10.67 -25.31
N ARG A 93 -14.28 -11.87 -25.29
CA ARG A 93 -14.13 -12.68 -24.06
C ARG A 93 -13.26 -11.98 -23.03
N GLU A 94 -12.14 -11.44 -23.45
CA GLU A 94 -11.23 -10.66 -22.60
C GLU A 94 -11.90 -9.41 -22.03
N LEU A 95 -12.75 -8.75 -22.80
CA LEU A 95 -13.56 -7.62 -22.35
C LEU A 95 -14.72 -8.01 -21.41
N GLY A 96 -14.98 -9.32 -21.24
CA GLY A 96 -16.01 -9.82 -20.34
C GLY A 96 -17.36 -10.08 -20.98
N VAL A 97 -17.43 -10.12 -22.29
CA VAL A 97 -18.64 -10.59 -22.98
C VAL A 97 -18.79 -12.12 -22.78
N ASP A 98 -19.99 -12.58 -22.45
CA ASP A 98 -20.26 -14.01 -22.29
C ASP A 98 -20.36 -14.71 -23.66
N VAL A 99 -19.18 -15.00 -24.19
CA VAL A 99 -19.03 -15.67 -25.49
C VAL A 99 -19.75 -17.03 -25.52
N GLU A 100 -19.75 -17.75 -24.41
CA GLU A 100 -20.41 -19.06 -24.33
C GLU A 100 -21.95 -18.91 -24.44
N ARG A 101 -22.50 -17.81 -23.93
CA ARG A 101 -23.89 -17.48 -24.12
C ARG A 101 -24.19 -17.10 -25.58
N LEU A 102 -23.34 -16.29 -26.20
CA LEU A 102 -23.47 -15.95 -27.63
C LEU A 102 -23.47 -17.19 -28.53
N LYS A 103 -22.60 -18.18 -28.22
CA LYS A 103 -22.58 -19.47 -28.93
C LYS A 103 -23.84 -20.26 -28.69
N ARG A 104 -24.36 -20.36 -27.48
CA ARG A 104 -25.59 -21.08 -27.12
C ARG A 104 -26.84 -20.49 -27.80
N GLU A 105 -26.87 -19.17 -27.93
CA GLU A 105 -28.00 -18.44 -28.55
C GLU A 105 -27.86 -18.34 -30.07
N GLY A 106 -26.80 -18.94 -30.67
CA GLY A 106 -26.57 -18.99 -32.10
C GLY A 106 -26.15 -17.68 -32.77
N MET A 107 -25.77 -16.68 -31.95
CA MET A 107 -25.26 -15.40 -32.47
C MET A 107 -23.86 -15.55 -33.06
N VAL A 108 -23.13 -16.54 -32.59
CA VAL A 108 -21.80 -16.95 -33.05
C VAL A 108 -21.81 -18.48 -33.21
N SER A 109 -21.11 -19.00 -34.20
CA SER A 109 -21.01 -20.45 -34.41
C SER A 109 -20.41 -21.14 -33.19
N ALA A 110 -20.91 -22.34 -32.85
CA ALA A 110 -20.40 -23.11 -31.70
C ALA A 110 -18.91 -23.46 -31.86
N ASP A 111 -18.46 -23.65 -33.08
CA ASP A 111 -17.08 -24.04 -33.42
C ASP A 111 -16.14 -22.87 -33.65
N SER A 112 -16.63 -21.62 -33.48
CA SER A 112 -15.83 -20.41 -33.66
C SER A 112 -14.70 -20.33 -32.66
N GLY A 113 -13.47 -20.14 -33.15
CA GLY A 113 -12.26 -19.95 -32.33
C GLY A 113 -12.05 -18.49 -31.93
N ASP A 114 -11.14 -18.25 -31.01
CA ASP A 114 -10.87 -16.91 -30.42
C ASP A 114 -10.37 -15.88 -31.45
N ALA A 115 -9.73 -16.33 -32.54
CA ALA A 115 -9.23 -15.43 -33.58
C ALA A 115 -10.33 -15.01 -34.58
N GLU A 116 -11.50 -15.64 -34.55
CA GLU A 116 -12.57 -15.36 -35.49
C GLU A 116 -13.20 -13.99 -35.29
N PRO A 117 -13.37 -13.19 -36.36
CA PRO A 117 -14.01 -11.89 -36.27
C PRO A 117 -15.51 -12.02 -35.97
N VAL A 118 -16.00 -11.16 -35.11
CA VAL A 118 -17.40 -11.13 -34.66
C VAL A 118 -18.03 -9.81 -35.03
N ASN A 119 -19.22 -9.86 -35.61
CA ASN A 119 -20.05 -8.68 -35.77
C ASN A 119 -20.87 -8.47 -34.49
N LEU A 120 -20.45 -7.53 -33.66
CA LEU A 120 -21.10 -7.20 -32.39
C LEU A 120 -22.56 -6.70 -32.56
N LEU A 121 -22.85 -6.11 -33.73
CA LEU A 121 -24.21 -5.59 -34.07
C LEU A 121 -25.27 -6.69 -34.25
N ARG A 122 -24.88 -7.97 -34.28
CA ARG A 122 -25.83 -9.10 -34.21
C ARG A 122 -26.49 -9.23 -32.83
N ILE A 123 -25.92 -8.64 -31.81
CA ILE A 123 -26.51 -8.61 -30.48
C ILE A 123 -27.49 -7.44 -30.47
N GLU A 124 -28.76 -7.72 -30.24
CA GLU A 124 -29.80 -6.68 -30.15
C GLU A 124 -29.47 -5.70 -28.99
N GLY A 125 -29.39 -4.41 -29.29
CA GLY A 125 -29.02 -3.36 -28.34
C GLY A 125 -27.50 -3.14 -28.16
N ALA A 126 -26.64 -3.83 -28.93
CA ALA A 126 -25.23 -3.51 -28.94
C ALA A 126 -24.91 -2.40 -29.95
N SER A 127 -23.88 -1.60 -29.66
CA SER A 127 -23.36 -0.58 -30.57
C SER A 127 -21.83 -0.57 -30.60
N VAL A 128 -21.28 -0.09 -31.70
CA VAL A 128 -19.85 0.14 -31.91
C VAL A 128 -19.70 1.56 -32.43
N GLU A 129 -19.06 2.43 -31.68
CA GLU A 129 -18.88 3.83 -32.00
C GLU A 129 -17.39 4.21 -31.91
N MET A 130 -16.86 4.85 -32.95
CA MET A 130 -15.47 5.32 -32.98
C MET A 130 -15.42 6.83 -32.88
N ASP A 131 -14.68 7.34 -31.89
CA ASP A 131 -14.23 8.74 -31.84
C ASP A 131 -12.84 8.81 -32.46
N VAL A 132 -12.78 9.24 -33.70
CA VAL A 132 -11.54 9.33 -34.47
C VAL A 132 -10.61 10.41 -33.89
N SER A 133 -11.17 11.49 -33.33
CA SER A 133 -10.39 12.60 -32.79
C SER A 133 -9.57 12.20 -31.57
N ASN A 134 -10.12 11.32 -30.75
CA ASN A 134 -9.49 10.82 -29.54
C ASN A 134 -8.92 9.39 -29.68
N LEU A 135 -9.06 8.77 -30.85
CA LEU A 135 -8.73 7.36 -31.09
C LEU A 135 -9.36 6.44 -30.02
N ALA A 136 -10.63 6.70 -29.70
CA ALA A 136 -11.39 5.96 -28.71
C ALA A 136 -12.51 5.17 -29.35
N LEU A 137 -12.54 3.85 -29.07
CA LEU A 137 -13.57 2.92 -29.55
C LEU A 137 -14.52 2.55 -28.43
N TYR A 138 -15.78 2.92 -28.56
CA TYR A 138 -16.84 2.64 -27.59
C TYR A 138 -17.67 1.44 -28.05
N LEU A 139 -17.62 0.37 -27.24
CA LEU A 139 -18.45 -0.81 -27.38
C LEU A 139 -19.57 -0.75 -26.35
N SER A 140 -20.81 -0.81 -26.76
CA SER A 140 -21.96 -0.99 -25.87
C SER A 140 -22.51 -2.39 -26.06
N VAL A 141 -22.61 -3.14 -24.96
CA VAL A 141 -23.15 -4.50 -24.94
C VAL A 141 -24.16 -4.61 -23.81
N PRO A 142 -25.39 -5.13 -24.07
CA PRO A 142 -26.38 -5.30 -23.01
C PRO A 142 -25.83 -6.13 -21.85
N GLN A 143 -26.16 -5.73 -20.63
CA GLN A 143 -25.69 -6.36 -19.38
C GLN A 143 -25.97 -7.86 -19.30
N ALA A 144 -27.02 -8.33 -20.00
CA ALA A 144 -27.34 -9.75 -20.08
C ALA A 144 -26.23 -10.59 -20.72
N TYR A 145 -25.40 -9.99 -21.57
CA TYR A 145 -24.29 -10.65 -22.28
C TYR A 145 -22.92 -10.31 -21.66
N ILE A 146 -22.90 -9.62 -20.53
CA ILE A 146 -21.67 -9.32 -19.80
C ILE A 146 -21.53 -10.29 -18.65
N LYS A 147 -20.44 -11.04 -18.61
CA LYS A 147 -20.03 -11.77 -17.41
C LYS A 147 -19.69 -10.77 -16.35
N ARG A 148 -20.32 -10.88 -15.17
CA ARG A 148 -20.02 -10.03 -14.04
C ARG A 148 -18.57 -10.24 -13.65
N ARG A 149 -17.69 -9.32 -14.02
CA ARG A 149 -16.30 -9.33 -13.59
C ARG A 149 -16.20 -8.57 -12.27
N PRO A 150 -15.58 -9.15 -11.28
CA PRO A 150 -15.19 -8.42 -10.08
C PRO A 150 -14.28 -7.24 -10.48
N ARG A 151 -14.37 -6.15 -9.76
CA ARG A 151 -13.53 -4.97 -10.00
C ARG A 151 -12.05 -5.35 -9.87
N GLY A 152 -11.22 -4.89 -10.82
CA GLY A 152 -9.77 -5.13 -10.80
C GLY A 152 -9.32 -6.52 -11.28
N TYR A 153 -10.24 -7.41 -11.69
CA TYR A 153 -9.86 -8.72 -12.21
C TYR A 153 -9.24 -8.62 -13.59
N VAL A 154 -8.07 -9.26 -13.75
CA VAL A 154 -7.41 -9.51 -15.05
C VAL A 154 -7.25 -11.01 -15.21
N ASP A 155 -7.58 -11.54 -16.39
CA ASP A 155 -7.41 -12.96 -16.66
C ASP A 155 -5.94 -13.39 -16.50
N PRO A 156 -5.65 -14.47 -15.76
CA PRO A 156 -4.27 -14.93 -15.55
C PRO A 156 -3.47 -15.18 -16.81
N SER A 157 -4.11 -15.48 -17.93
CA SER A 157 -3.43 -15.68 -19.24
C SER A 157 -2.81 -14.38 -19.78
N LEU A 158 -3.22 -13.23 -19.26
CA LEU A 158 -2.74 -11.90 -19.65
C LEU A 158 -1.69 -11.35 -18.69
N TRP A 159 -1.35 -12.08 -17.64
CA TRP A 159 -0.32 -11.64 -16.68
C TRP A 159 1.06 -11.76 -17.32
N ASP A 160 1.85 -10.70 -17.16
CA ASP A 160 3.21 -10.60 -17.68
C ASP A 160 4.21 -10.84 -16.54
N ASP A 161 5.18 -11.71 -16.78
CA ASP A 161 6.25 -11.99 -15.80
C ASP A 161 7.26 -10.83 -15.67
N GLY A 162 7.20 -9.86 -16.58
CA GLY A 162 8.10 -8.73 -16.64
C GLY A 162 9.48 -9.05 -17.21
N VAL A 163 10.37 -8.07 -17.17
CA VAL A 163 11.74 -8.22 -17.69
C VAL A 163 12.68 -8.81 -16.65
N THR A 164 13.71 -9.51 -17.12
CA THR A 164 14.80 -9.94 -16.23
C THR A 164 15.53 -8.72 -15.70
N ALA A 165 15.58 -8.57 -14.38
CA ALA A 165 16.22 -7.45 -13.73
C ALA A 165 16.73 -7.82 -12.34
N PHE A 166 17.81 -7.17 -11.93
CA PHE A 166 18.24 -7.07 -10.55
C PHE A 166 17.89 -5.68 -10.01
N PHE A 167 17.38 -5.60 -8.80
CA PHE A 167 17.16 -4.31 -8.15
C PHE A 167 17.63 -4.32 -6.70
N SER A 168 18.02 -3.15 -6.22
CA SER A 168 18.31 -2.87 -4.83
C SER A 168 17.63 -1.57 -4.42
N ASN A 169 16.74 -1.65 -3.44
CA ASN A 169 16.24 -0.50 -2.72
C ASN A 169 17.16 -0.23 -1.54
N TYR A 170 17.59 1.00 -1.38
CA TYR A 170 18.37 1.45 -0.24
C TYR A 170 17.60 2.50 0.56
N GLN A 171 17.75 2.44 1.87
CA GLN A 171 17.32 3.46 2.82
C GLN A 171 18.47 3.73 3.77
N LEU A 172 19.02 4.93 3.69
CA LEU A 172 20.07 5.41 4.57
C LEU A 172 19.47 6.39 5.58
N ASN A 173 19.79 6.18 6.85
CA ASN A 173 19.56 7.15 7.91
C ASN A 173 20.88 7.31 8.71
N TYR A 174 21.39 8.52 8.74
CA TYR A 174 22.56 8.87 9.53
C TYR A 174 22.23 10.03 10.43
N ASN A 175 22.58 9.92 11.71
CA ASN A 175 22.50 11.05 12.61
C ASN A 175 23.75 11.17 13.49
N ARG A 176 24.01 12.41 13.89
CA ARG A 176 25.09 12.74 14.80
C ARG A 176 24.58 13.75 15.82
N ASN A 177 24.79 13.39 17.08
CA ASN A 177 24.58 14.27 18.21
C ASN A 177 25.90 14.69 18.81
N SER A 178 26.09 15.98 19.09
CA SER A 178 27.27 16.53 19.74
C SER A 178 26.86 17.67 20.67
N GLY A 179 27.64 17.93 21.71
CA GLY A 179 27.35 18.95 22.70
C GLY A 179 28.47 19.02 23.74
N SER A 180 28.11 19.38 24.97
CA SER A 180 29.06 19.41 26.10
C SER A 180 29.52 18.04 26.59
N GLY A 181 28.90 16.96 26.11
CA GLY A 181 29.27 15.57 26.35
C GLY A 181 29.95 14.90 25.15
N PRO A 182 30.25 13.58 25.26
CA PRO A 182 30.77 12.80 24.14
C PRO A 182 29.79 12.82 22.96
N SER A 183 30.29 12.99 21.73
CA SER A 183 29.49 12.90 20.52
C SER A 183 29.02 11.46 20.28
N SER A 184 27.80 11.30 19.79
CA SER A 184 27.23 10.01 19.37
C SER A 184 26.87 10.06 17.90
N GLU A 185 27.11 8.96 17.21
CA GLU A 185 26.74 8.76 15.81
C GLU A 185 25.94 7.48 15.68
N TYR A 186 24.95 7.51 14.80
CA TYR A 186 24.15 6.37 14.42
C TYR A 186 24.01 6.32 12.92
N GLY A 187 24.26 5.17 12.33
CA GLY A 187 24.06 4.89 10.92
C GLY A 187 23.23 3.64 10.72
N TYR A 188 22.26 3.74 9.85
CA TYR A 188 21.42 2.63 9.39
C TYR A 188 21.40 2.62 7.86
N LEU A 189 21.64 1.46 7.27
CA LEU A 189 21.43 1.20 5.85
C LEU A 189 20.56 -0.04 5.72
N GLY A 190 19.33 0.15 5.30
CA GLY A 190 18.39 -0.91 4.94
C GLY A 190 18.50 -1.19 3.44
N LEU A 191 18.54 -2.47 3.06
CA LEU A 191 18.62 -2.93 1.68
C LEU A 191 17.51 -3.95 1.43
N ARG A 192 16.73 -3.71 0.37
CA ARG A 192 15.79 -4.67 -0.20
C ARG A 192 16.27 -5.01 -1.60
N ASN A 193 16.81 -6.20 -1.76
CA ASN A 193 17.39 -6.69 -3.00
C ASN A 193 16.45 -7.69 -3.66
N GLY A 194 16.38 -7.67 -4.98
CA GLY A 194 15.59 -8.61 -5.75
C GLY A 194 16.23 -8.95 -7.07
N PHE A 195 16.01 -10.18 -7.53
CA PHE A 195 16.36 -10.64 -8.86
C PHE A 195 15.17 -11.38 -9.46
N ASN A 196 14.71 -10.91 -10.62
CA ASN A 196 13.57 -11.46 -11.34
C ASN A 196 14.06 -12.18 -12.60
N LEU A 197 13.66 -13.44 -12.76
CA LEU A 197 13.95 -14.26 -13.93
C LEU A 197 12.73 -15.10 -14.31
N GLY A 198 11.98 -14.69 -15.33
CA GLY A 198 10.69 -15.28 -15.66
C GLY A 198 9.77 -15.20 -14.43
N GLN A 199 9.16 -16.31 -14.05
CA GLN A 199 8.28 -16.39 -12.88
C GLN A 199 9.01 -16.54 -11.53
N TRP A 200 10.34 -16.65 -11.53
CA TRP A 200 11.14 -16.76 -10.33
C TRP A 200 11.57 -15.41 -9.79
N ARG A 201 11.45 -15.23 -8.49
CA ARG A 201 11.78 -14.01 -7.75
C ARG A 201 12.66 -14.34 -6.57
N LEU A 202 13.94 -13.99 -6.63
CA LEU A 202 14.84 -14.04 -5.49
C LEU A 202 14.72 -12.72 -4.71
N ARG A 203 14.59 -12.79 -3.41
CA ARG A 203 14.48 -11.64 -2.52
C ARG A 203 15.44 -11.76 -1.35
N ASN A 204 16.00 -10.63 -0.96
CA ASN A 204 16.84 -10.50 0.23
C ASN A 204 16.57 -9.16 0.92
N ASP A 205 16.24 -9.20 2.19
CA ASP A 205 16.14 -8.03 3.06
C ASP A 205 17.31 -8.07 4.03
N SER A 206 18.13 -7.03 4.06
CA SER A 206 19.30 -6.92 4.93
C SER A 206 19.46 -5.51 5.47
N SER A 207 20.21 -5.37 6.55
CA SER A 207 20.52 -4.08 7.14
C SER A 207 21.92 -4.03 7.73
N ILE A 208 22.47 -2.84 7.72
CA ILE A 208 23.73 -2.50 8.40
C ILE A 208 23.43 -1.43 9.43
N ASN A 209 23.83 -1.65 10.66
CA ASN A 209 23.72 -0.70 11.75
C ASN A 209 25.10 -0.40 12.34
N GLN A 210 25.29 0.83 12.73
CA GLN A 210 26.48 1.27 13.45
C GLN A 210 26.13 2.39 14.44
N SER A 211 26.56 2.23 15.68
CA SER A 211 26.46 3.28 16.71
C SER A 211 27.81 3.52 17.33
N THR A 212 28.00 4.71 17.92
CA THR A 212 29.22 5.04 18.67
C THR A 212 29.44 4.03 19.79
N GLY A 213 30.66 3.49 19.88
CA GLY A 213 31.04 2.51 20.90
C GLY A 213 30.57 1.07 20.62
N THR A 214 29.88 0.81 19.51
CA THR A 214 29.47 -0.53 19.11
C THR A 214 30.13 -0.93 17.79
N ALA A 215 30.37 -2.24 17.62
CA ALA A 215 30.83 -2.76 16.34
C ALA A 215 29.74 -2.62 15.28
N ARG A 216 30.15 -2.45 14.02
CA ARG A 216 29.22 -2.50 12.89
C ARG A 216 28.51 -3.85 12.88
N SER A 217 27.20 -3.83 12.82
CA SER A 217 26.34 -5.00 12.77
C SER A 217 25.73 -5.14 11.36
N PHE A 218 25.91 -6.29 10.75
CA PHE A 218 25.19 -6.68 9.54
C PHE A 218 24.16 -7.75 9.90
N SER A 219 22.93 -7.57 9.45
CA SER A 219 21.84 -8.54 9.63
C SER A 219 21.21 -8.85 8.29
N SER A 220 21.17 -10.14 7.93
CA SER A 220 20.30 -10.61 6.85
C SER A 220 18.97 -11.01 7.47
N ASN A 221 17.95 -10.19 7.25
CA ASN A 221 16.64 -10.40 7.88
C ASN A 221 15.95 -11.60 7.27
N ARG A 222 16.00 -11.71 5.94
CA ARG A 222 15.48 -12.88 5.24
C ARG A 222 16.06 -12.97 3.82
N THR A 223 16.18 -14.20 3.34
CA THR A 223 16.47 -14.51 1.94
C THR A 223 15.55 -15.63 1.50
N TYR A 224 14.84 -15.43 0.41
CA TYR A 224 13.91 -16.42 -0.11
C TYR A 224 13.76 -16.34 -1.63
N LEU A 225 13.36 -17.46 -2.21
CA LEU A 225 13.01 -17.61 -3.61
C LEU A 225 11.52 -17.90 -3.71
N GLU A 226 10.81 -17.22 -4.57
CA GLU A 226 9.37 -17.43 -4.77
C GLU A 226 9.03 -17.63 -6.24
N HIS A 227 7.91 -18.31 -6.48
CA HIS A 227 7.36 -18.62 -7.80
C HIS A 227 5.85 -18.58 -7.75
N ASP A 228 5.23 -17.95 -8.75
CA ASP A 228 3.79 -17.90 -8.87
C ASP A 228 3.23 -19.25 -9.30
N VAL A 229 2.17 -19.69 -8.60
CA VAL A 229 1.41 -20.91 -8.91
C VAL A 229 0.00 -20.48 -9.32
N THR A 230 -0.12 -20.01 -10.54
CA THR A 230 -1.33 -19.38 -11.09
C THR A 230 -2.56 -20.27 -11.00
N ALA A 231 -2.40 -21.57 -11.24
CA ALA A 231 -3.48 -22.55 -11.16
C ALA A 231 -4.13 -22.65 -9.77
N LEU A 232 -3.35 -22.34 -8.72
CA LEU A 232 -3.79 -22.33 -7.33
C LEU A 232 -4.07 -20.92 -6.80
N LYS A 233 -3.97 -19.89 -7.65
CA LYS A 233 -4.03 -18.47 -7.25
C LYS A 233 -3.16 -18.18 -6.03
N GLY A 234 -1.96 -18.72 -6.06
CA GLY A 234 -1.06 -18.71 -4.92
C GLY A 234 0.40 -18.62 -5.33
N ARG A 235 1.24 -18.63 -4.33
CA ARG A 235 2.68 -18.50 -4.47
C ARG A 235 3.39 -19.57 -3.68
N PHE A 236 4.38 -20.19 -4.31
CA PHE A 236 5.33 -21.08 -3.67
C PHE A 236 6.57 -20.27 -3.27
N ALA A 237 7.10 -20.50 -2.08
CA ALA A 237 8.31 -19.86 -1.60
C ALA A 237 9.20 -20.86 -0.85
N ILE A 238 10.52 -20.65 -0.94
CA ILE A 238 11.53 -21.42 -0.22
C ILE A 238 12.61 -20.50 0.33
N GLY A 239 13.02 -20.71 1.57
CA GLY A 239 14.08 -19.94 2.24
C GLY A 239 13.67 -19.50 3.63
N GLN A 240 14.05 -18.27 3.99
CA GLN A 240 13.66 -17.62 5.24
C GLN A 240 12.34 -16.90 5.02
N LEU A 241 11.29 -17.38 5.65
CA LEU A 241 9.91 -16.97 5.40
C LEU A 241 9.22 -16.61 6.71
N TYR A 242 8.06 -16.01 6.57
CA TYR A 242 7.10 -15.80 7.66
C TYR A 242 5.85 -16.63 7.42
N SER A 243 5.39 -17.35 8.43
CA SER A 243 4.13 -18.05 8.35
C SER A 243 2.95 -17.08 8.28
N ASN A 244 1.83 -17.53 7.69
CA ASN A 244 0.62 -16.73 7.64
C ASN A 244 0.13 -16.40 9.05
N GLY A 245 -0.15 -15.13 9.32
CA GLY A 245 -0.53 -14.58 10.62
C GLY A 245 -2.03 -14.35 10.81
N ASP A 246 -2.89 -14.73 9.87
CA ASP A 246 -4.32 -14.42 9.94
C ASP A 246 -5.03 -15.20 11.06
N ILE A 247 -4.58 -16.42 11.33
CA ILE A 247 -5.17 -17.35 12.30
C ILE A 247 -4.25 -17.53 13.51
N PHE A 248 -3.00 -17.93 13.29
CA PHE A 248 -1.97 -18.00 14.33
C PHE A 248 -1.07 -16.76 14.24
N ASP A 249 -0.35 -16.47 15.30
CA ASP A 249 0.68 -15.41 15.25
C ASP A 249 1.76 -15.80 14.23
N SER A 250 2.16 -14.86 13.38
CA SER A 250 3.17 -15.10 12.37
C SER A 250 4.52 -15.43 13.01
N SER A 251 5.16 -16.45 12.49
CA SER A 251 6.47 -16.91 12.95
C SER A 251 7.46 -16.94 11.80
N ARG A 252 8.70 -16.52 12.07
CA ARG A 252 9.79 -16.63 11.12
C ARG A 252 10.32 -18.07 11.11
N PHE A 253 10.53 -18.61 9.91
CA PHE A 253 11.02 -19.97 9.75
C PHE A 253 11.89 -20.12 8.49
N ARG A 254 12.69 -21.16 8.45
CA ARG A 254 13.42 -21.61 7.25
C ARG A 254 12.78 -22.85 6.70
N GLY A 255 12.31 -22.80 5.48
CA GLY A 255 11.63 -23.94 4.88
C GLY A 255 10.92 -23.59 3.60
N VAL A 256 9.77 -24.21 3.39
CA VAL A 256 8.94 -24.04 2.22
C VAL A 256 7.55 -23.59 2.62
N GLN A 257 6.93 -22.80 1.77
CA GLN A 257 5.57 -22.30 1.95
C GLN A 257 4.82 -22.32 0.61
N LEU A 258 3.58 -22.73 0.67
CA LEU A 258 2.63 -22.57 -0.42
C LEU A 258 1.36 -21.93 0.15
N GLY A 259 0.93 -20.82 -0.42
CA GLY A 259 -0.25 -20.12 0.07
C GLY A 259 -0.90 -19.27 -0.99
N SER A 260 -2.15 -18.92 -0.75
CA SER A 260 -2.91 -18.01 -1.59
C SER A 260 -2.24 -16.64 -1.65
N ASP A 261 -2.20 -16.05 -2.82
CA ASP A 261 -1.79 -14.66 -3.04
C ASP A 261 -3.03 -13.78 -3.27
N VAL A 262 -3.29 -12.91 -2.30
CA VAL A 262 -4.45 -12.01 -2.34
C VAL A 262 -4.37 -11.05 -3.53
N GLY A 263 -3.17 -10.70 -4.00
CA GLY A 263 -2.97 -9.89 -5.19
C GLY A 263 -3.52 -10.52 -6.48
N MET A 264 -3.59 -11.86 -6.53
CA MET A 264 -4.19 -12.61 -7.64
C MET A 264 -5.73 -12.62 -7.59
N LEU A 265 -6.33 -12.14 -6.52
CA LEU A 265 -7.76 -12.02 -6.32
C LEU A 265 -8.27 -10.62 -6.72
N PRO A 266 -9.57 -10.43 -6.98
CA PRO A 266 -10.15 -9.11 -7.26
C PRO A 266 -9.96 -8.10 -6.11
N ASP A 267 -10.07 -6.79 -6.44
CA ASP A 267 -9.79 -5.65 -5.53
C ASP A 267 -10.55 -5.64 -4.20
N ASP A 268 -11.71 -6.27 -4.15
CA ASP A 268 -12.56 -6.27 -2.95
C ASP A 268 -11.98 -7.12 -1.79
N GLU A 269 -10.84 -7.78 -2.02
CA GLU A 269 -10.20 -8.71 -1.09
C GLU A 269 -8.80 -8.25 -0.65
N ALA A 270 -8.38 -7.03 -1.02
CA ALA A 270 -7.03 -6.51 -0.76
C ALA A 270 -6.83 -6.03 0.68
N GLY A 271 -5.68 -6.36 1.26
CA GLY A 271 -5.34 -6.13 2.66
C GLY A 271 -4.92 -4.71 3.04
N TYR A 272 -4.75 -4.50 4.34
CA TYR A 272 -4.43 -3.26 5.04
C TYR A 272 -2.91 -3.05 5.19
N ALA A 273 -2.42 -1.81 5.01
CA ALA A 273 -1.04 -1.42 5.29
C ALA A 273 -0.93 -0.75 6.68
N PRO A 274 0.12 -1.05 7.47
CA PRO A 274 0.28 -0.45 8.79
C PRO A 274 0.65 1.03 8.70
N VAL A 275 0.08 1.83 9.58
CA VAL A 275 0.45 3.23 9.78
C VAL A 275 0.92 3.39 11.21
N VAL A 276 2.19 3.83 11.40
CA VAL A 276 2.74 4.12 12.72
C VAL A 276 2.55 5.59 13.03
N ARG A 277 1.93 5.88 14.15
CA ARG A 277 1.72 7.24 14.67
C ARG A 277 2.35 7.40 16.02
N GLY A 278 2.88 8.57 16.29
CA GLY A 278 3.46 8.92 17.58
C GLY A 278 3.73 10.42 17.70
N ILE A 279 4.33 10.80 18.82
CA ILE A 279 4.73 12.17 19.10
C ILE A 279 6.22 12.15 19.47
N ALA A 280 7.00 13.00 18.80
CA ALA A 280 8.41 13.24 19.12
C ALA A 280 8.54 14.57 19.86
N GLU A 281 9.40 14.64 20.86
CA GLU A 281 9.68 15.87 21.61
C GLU A 281 10.76 16.70 20.93
N THR A 282 11.71 16.03 20.32
CA THR A 282 12.86 16.62 19.62
C THR A 282 12.94 16.05 18.21
N HIS A 283 13.97 16.43 17.45
CA HIS A 283 14.32 15.69 16.24
C HIS A 283 14.74 14.27 16.64
N ALA A 284 13.83 13.33 16.49
CA ALA A 284 13.97 11.98 16.98
C ALA A 284 14.22 10.99 15.85
N THR A 285 14.87 9.88 16.17
CA THR A 285 14.95 8.71 15.30
C THR A 285 13.83 7.76 15.69
N VAL A 286 13.02 7.35 14.73
CA VAL A 286 12.00 6.32 14.91
C VAL A 286 12.50 5.04 14.29
N GLU A 287 12.66 4.01 15.10
CA GLU A 287 13.06 2.67 14.70
C GLU A 287 11.86 1.73 14.83
N VAL A 288 11.55 1.02 13.77
CA VAL A 288 10.48 0.03 13.74
C VAL A 288 11.10 -1.35 13.65
N ARG A 289 10.78 -2.22 14.61
CA ARG A 289 11.22 -3.61 14.66
C ARG A 289 10.05 -4.57 14.48
N GLN A 290 10.34 -5.68 13.83
CA GLN A 290 9.45 -6.82 13.74
C GLN A 290 10.25 -8.08 14.00
N ASN A 291 9.78 -8.92 14.92
CA ASN A 291 10.47 -10.16 15.31
C ASN A 291 11.96 -9.95 15.70
N GLY A 292 12.28 -8.83 16.35
CA GLY A 292 13.63 -8.49 16.78
C GLY A 292 14.51 -7.80 15.74
N TYR A 293 14.09 -7.73 14.46
CA TYR A 293 14.84 -7.08 13.38
C TYR A 293 14.34 -5.67 13.12
N VAL A 294 15.26 -4.74 12.89
CA VAL A 294 14.91 -3.40 12.42
C VAL A 294 14.50 -3.49 10.96
N ILE A 295 13.22 -3.20 10.68
CA ILE A 295 12.67 -3.21 9.33
C ILE A 295 12.56 -1.81 8.72
N TYR A 296 12.60 -0.78 9.54
CA TYR A 296 12.52 0.62 9.10
C TYR A 296 13.16 1.55 10.14
N SER A 297 13.85 2.58 9.68
CA SER A 297 14.38 3.64 10.54
C SER A 297 14.33 4.97 9.81
N THR A 298 13.77 5.99 10.44
CA THR A 298 13.67 7.33 9.87
C THR A 298 13.83 8.39 10.96
N SER A 299 14.16 9.61 10.55
CA SER A 299 14.16 10.77 11.42
C SER A 299 12.84 11.53 11.30
N VAL A 300 12.31 12.00 12.41
CA VAL A 300 11.07 12.78 12.49
C VAL A 300 11.31 14.08 13.22
N SER A 301 10.60 15.12 12.81
CA SER A 301 10.61 16.42 13.49
C SER A 301 9.80 16.39 14.78
N PRO A 302 10.04 17.35 15.71
CA PRO A 302 9.22 17.47 16.90
C PRO A 302 7.74 17.65 16.60
N GLY A 303 6.89 17.01 17.39
CA GLY A 303 5.45 16.99 17.24
C GLY A 303 4.90 15.63 16.85
N ALA A 304 3.64 15.58 16.44
CA ALA A 304 3.00 14.35 15.98
C ALA A 304 3.58 13.91 14.63
N PHE A 305 3.87 12.63 14.49
CA PHE A 305 4.35 12.04 13.25
C PHE A 305 3.50 10.87 12.82
N GLU A 306 3.52 10.60 11.51
CA GLU A 306 2.86 9.48 10.86
C GLU A 306 3.80 8.86 9.83
N ILE A 307 4.00 7.54 9.91
CA ILE A 307 4.85 6.76 8.99
C ILE A 307 3.97 5.75 8.27
N ARG A 308 3.92 5.79 6.95
CA ARG A 308 3.05 4.95 6.11
C ARG A 308 3.79 3.96 5.21
N ASP A 309 5.06 4.18 4.97
CA ASP A 309 5.87 3.44 3.99
C ASP A 309 6.67 2.29 4.63
N ILE A 310 6.03 1.57 5.54
CA ILE A 310 6.61 0.41 6.21
C ILE A 310 6.21 -0.86 5.45
N TYR A 311 7.20 -1.70 5.17
CA TYR A 311 7.02 -3.02 4.54
C TYR A 311 7.30 -4.12 5.56
N PRO A 312 6.30 -4.63 6.28
CA PRO A 312 6.50 -5.70 7.24
C PRO A 312 6.88 -7.02 6.55
N GLY A 313 7.66 -7.83 7.23
CA GLY A 313 8.09 -9.12 6.70
C GLY A 313 7.03 -10.21 6.72
N GLY A 314 6.00 -10.07 7.55
CA GLY A 314 4.88 -11.02 7.67
C GLY A 314 3.54 -10.31 7.68
N SER A 315 2.49 -11.06 7.40
CA SER A 315 1.11 -10.63 7.59
C SER A 315 0.74 -10.80 9.05
N ASN A 316 0.21 -9.79 9.68
CA ASN A 316 -0.16 -9.76 11.09
C ASN A 316 0.98 -10.05 12.09
N GLY A 317 1.15 -9.16 12.99
CA GLY A 317 2.14 -9.21 14.05
C GLY A 317 2.24 -7.88 14.75
N ASP A 318 3.02 -7.83 15.80
CA ASP A 318 3.27 -6.59 16.48
C ASP A 318 4.51 -5.92 15.90
N LEU A 319 4.39 -4.62 15.68
CA LEU A 319 5.51 -3.74 15.40
C LEU A 319 5.98 -3.14 16.72
N GLU A 320 7.26 -3.25 17.00
CA GLU A 320 7.90 -2.58 18.12
C GLU A 320 8.46 -1.25 17.66
N ILE A 321 7.94 -0.18 18.17
CA ILE A 321 8.37 1.17 17.82
C ILE A 321 9.23 1.73 18.95
N THR A 322 10.41 2.21 18.60
CA THR A 322 11.29 2.94 19.52
C THR A 322 11.49 4.34 18.98
N VAL A 323 11.08 5.33 19.75
CA VAL A 323 11.37 6.73 19.49
C VAL A 323 12.60 7.10 20.31
N ILE A 324 13.69 7.46 19.64
CA ILE A 324 14.96 7.83 20.23
C ILE A 324 15.11 9.34 20.07
N GLU A 325 14.93 10.06 21.17
CA GLU A 325 15.06 11.51 21.19
C GLU A 325 16.51 11.96 20.99
N ALA A 326 16.72 13.22 20.65
CA ALA A 326 18.05 13.78 20.40
C ALA A 326 19.01 13.68 21.61
N ASP A 327 18.48 13.65 22.83
CA ASP A 327 19.23 13.46 24.08
C ASP A 327 19.48 11.98 24.43
N GLY A 328 19.05 11.04 23.58
CA GLY A 328 19.21 9.60 23.74
C GLY A 328 18.12 8.93 24.59
N ARG A 329 17.17 9.67 25.13
CA ARG A 329 16.00 9.06 25.80
C ARG A 329 15.21 8.22 24.81
N GLN A 330 14.80 7.05 25.24
CA GLN A 330 14.04 6.11 24.40
C GLN A 330 12.64 5.93 24.96
N ARG A 331 11.68 5.94 24.05
CA ARG A 331 10.30 5.61 24.31
C ARG A 331 9.89 4.46 23.43
N LYS A 332 9.43 3.36 24.04
CA LYS A 332 9.07 2.13 23.34
C LYS A 332 7.58 1.87 23.49
N PHE A 333 6.97 1.50 22.40
CA PHE A 333 5.60 0.99 22.40
C PHE A 333 5.41 -0.05 21.32
N THR A 334 4.39 -0.87 21.49
CA THR A 334 4.03 -1.90 20.53
C THR A 334 2.75 -1.45 19.82
N GLN A 335 2.75 -1.57 18.50
CA GLN A 335 1.58 -1.35 17.68
C GLN A 335 1.17 -2.65 17.02
N ALA A 336 -0.09 -3.04 17.22
CA ALA A 336 -0.65 -4.17 16.49
C ALA A 336 -0.66 -3.90 14.98
N TYR A 337 -0.19 -4.86 14.22
CA TYR A 337 -0.27 -4.83 12.78
C TYR A 337 -1.43 -5.72 12.31
N SER A 338 -2.43 -5.07 11.75
CA SER A 338 -3.60 -5.63 11.06
C SER A 338 -4.37 -6.75 11.79
N TYR A 339 -5.41 -6.37 12.48
CA TYR A 339 -6.48 -7.28 12.89
C TYR A 339 -7.78 -6.88 12.18
N LEU A 340 -7.93 -7.31 10.93
CA LEU A 340 -9.22 -7.25 10.26
C LEU A 340 -9.97 -8.57 10.52
N PRO A 341 -11.31 -8.52 10.61
CA PRO A 341 -12.10 -9.74 10.65
C PRO A 341 -11.78 -10.63 9.46
N VAL A 342 -11.60 -11.92 9.70
CA VAL A 342 -11.30 -12.89 8.65
C VAL A 342 -12.58 -13.13 7.86
N MET A 343 -12.67 -12.53 6.67
CA MET A 343 -13.82 -12.65 5.79
C MET A 343 -13.39 -12.74 4.34
N VAL A 344 -14.03 -13.66 3.60
CA VAL A 344 -13.86 -13.84 2.17
C VAL A 344 -15.21 -13.98 1.49
N ARG A 345 -15.28 -13.70 0.19
CA ARG A 345 -16.51 -13.85 -0.59
C ARG A 345 -16.92 -15.31 -0.69
N ARG A 346 -18.23 -15.54 -0.90
CA ARG A 346 -18.79 -16.86 -1.16
C ARG A 346 -18.01 -17.61 -2.24
N GLY A 347 -17.63 -18.85 -1.93
CA GLY A 347 -16.88 -19.73 -2.83
C GLY A 347 -15.38 -19.45 -2.91
N THR A 348 -14.88 -18.37 -2.29
CA THR A 348 -13.45 -18.08 -2.23
C THR A 348 -12.79 -18.99 -1.19
N PHE A 349 -11.70 -19.64 -1.57
CA PHE A 349 -10.87 -20.47 -0.71
C PHE A 349 -9.46 -19.88 -0.63
N GLN A 350 -9.04 -19.52 0.57
CA GLN A 350 -7.67 -19.10 0.86
C GLN A 350 -7.01 -20.16 1.75
N TYR A 351 -5.75 -20.40 1.52
CA TYR A 351 -4.98 -21.43 2.24
C TYR A 351 -3.53 -20.98 2.42
N SER A 352 -2.89 -21.56 3.42
CA SER A 352 -1.45 -21.43 3.62
C SER A 352 -0.92 -22.71 4.26
N LEU A 353 0.15 -23.25 3.70
CA LEU A 353 0.88 -24.39 4.23
C LEU A 353 2.35 -23.99 4.36
N SER A 354 2.89 -24.09 5.56
CA SER A 354 4.29 -23.78 5.89
C SER A 354 4.94 -24.99 6.57
N LEU A 355 6.13 -25.36 6.10
CA LEU A 355 6.91 -26.47 6.61
C LEU A 355 8.38 -26.06 6.70
N GLY A 356 9.01 -26.28 7.85
CA GLY A 356 10.42 -25.95 8.03
C GLY A 356 10.89 -26.01 9.48
N LYS A 357 11.82 -25.14 9.81
CA LYS A 357 12.34 -24.96 11.17
C LYS A 357 12.15 -23.52 11.60
N TYR A 358 11.74 -23.33 12.82
CA TYR A 358 11.67 -22.00 13.43
C TYR A 358 13.04 -21.32 13.36
N ASP A 359 13.06 -20.05 12.96
CA ASP A 359 14.28 -19.29 12.73
C ASP A 359 14.31 -18.07 13.63
N ASN A 360 15.11 -18.14 14.67
CA ASN A 360 15.45 -17.01 15.54
C ASN A 360 16.95 -17.01 15.83
N ASP A 361 17.43 -15.93 16.44
CA ASP A 361 18.82 -15.84 16.87
C ASP A 361 19.12 -16.61 18.17
N GLY A 362 18.12 -17.32 18.72
CA GLY A 362 18.25 -18.18 19.88
C GLY A 362 18.76 -19.58 19.54
N SER A 363 18.98 -20.37 20.58
CA SER A 363 19.52 -21.73 20.46
C SER A 363 18.50 -22.74 19.94
N GLU A 364 17.21 -22.47 20.08
CA GLU A 364 16.14 -23.44 19.82
C GLU A 364 15.49 -23.18 18.45
N SER A 365 15.58 -24.18 17.59
CA SER A 365 15.04 -24.15 16.23
C SER A 365 14.18 -25.39 15.97
N PRO A 366 13.01 -25.53 16.62
CA PRO A 366 12.16 -26.70 16.45
C PRO A 366 11.59 -26.78 15.03
N HIS A 367 11.24 -27.99 14.61
CA HIS A 367 10.50 -28.19 13.37
C HIS A 367 9.13 -27.49 13.48
N LEU A 368 8.66 -26.98 12.38
CA LEU A 368 7.41 -26.24 12.27
C LEU A 368 6.58 -26.79 11.11
N LEU A 369 5.32 -27.06 11.39
CA LEU A 369 4.29 -27.34 10.38
C LEU A 369 3.07 -26.49 10.72
N GLN A 370 2.65 -25.63 9.82
CA GLN A 370 1.45 -24.82 9.96
C GLN A 370 0.59 -24.93 8.70
N GLY A 371 -0.69 -25.23 8.90
CA GLY A 371 -1.69 -25.20 7.84
C GLY A 371 -2.87 -24.36 8.27
N THR A 372 -3.34 -23.49 7.38
CA THR A 372 -4.52 -22.66 7.59
C THR A 372 -5.42 -22.67 6.37
N ALA A 373 -6.72 -22.55 6.58
CA ALA A 373 -7.72 -22.49 5.52
C ALA A 373 -8.84 -21.52 5.90
N VAL A 374 -9.31 -20.77 4.91
CA VAL A 374 -10.42 -19.83 5.02
C VAL A 374 -11.36 -20.07 3.86
N TYR A 375 -12.65 -20.24 4.13
CA TYR A 375 -13.65 -20.53 3.10
C TYR A 375 -14.92 -19.68 3.28
N GLY A 376 -15.31 -18.98 2.22
CA GLY A 376 -16.57 -18.26 2.13
C GLY A 376 -17.74 -19.20 1.89
N ALA A 377 -18.43 -19.60 2.96
CA ALA A 377 -19.54 -20.55 2.89
C ALA A 377 -20.80 -19.92 2.29
N THR A 378 -21.07 -18.65 2.64
CA THR A 378 -22.16 -17.84 2.09
C THR A 378 -21.69 -16.41 1.85
N ASP A 379 -22.54 -15.55 1.34
CA ASP A 379 -22.24 -14.13 1.16
C ASP A 379 -21.94 -13.39 2.48
N ASN A 380 -22.43 -13.95 3.60
CA ASN A 380 -22.31 -13.34 4.92
C ASN A 380 -21.49 -14.18 5.92
N LEU A 381 -21.21 -15.45 5.60
CA LEU A 381 -20.53 -16.38 6.51
C LEU A 381 -19.22 -16.88 5.91
N THR A 382 -18.15 -16.67 6.63
CA THR A 382 -16.82 -17.26 6.38
C THR A 382 -16.48 -18.22 7.50
N THR A 383 -16.01 -19.41 7.15
CA THR A 383 -15.47 -20.38 8.11
C THR A 383 -13.96 -20.45 7.94
N TYR A 384 -13.24 -20.55 9.03
CA TYR A 384 -11.79 -20.67 8.98
C TYR A 384 -11.23 -21.50 10.12
N GLY A 385 -10.01 -21.92 9.94
CA GLY A 385 -9.28 -22.67 10.97
C GLY A 385 -7.90 -23.09 10.53
N GLY A 386 -7.18 -23.72 11.44
CA GLY A 386 -5.85 -24.19 11.17
C GLY A 386 -5.29 -25.09 12.24
N ALA A 387 -4.15 -25.69 11.91
CA ALA A 387 -3.35 -26.48 12.81
C ALA A 387 -1.90 -26.05 12.75
N LEU A 388 -1.25 -26.01 13.89
CA LEU A 388 0.15 -25.65 14.06
C LEU A 388 0.82 -26.70 14.94
N GLY A 389 1.88 -27.31 14.43
CA GLY A 389 2.70 -28.30 15.14
C GLY A 389 4.16 -27.88 15.18
N ALA A 390 4.81 -28.10 16.30
CA ALA A 390 6.25 -28.00 16.47
C ALA A 390 6.74 -29.04 17.48
N ASP A 391 8.05 -29.18 17.65
CA ASP A 391 8.62 -30.12 18.60
C ASP A 391 8.11 -29.80 20.03
N GLY A 392 7.32 -30.69 20.58
CA GLY A 392 6.69 -30.51 21.90
C GLY A 392 5.51 -29.52 21.95
N TYR A 393 5.04 -29.01 20.81
CA TYR A 393 3.94 -28.04 20.74
C TYR A 393 2.89 -28.44 19.71
N SER A 394 1.64 -28.18 20.03
CA SER A 394 0.54 -28.28 19.08
C SER A 394 -0.55 -27.24 19.38
N ALA A 395 -1.14 -26.68 18.36
CA ALA A 395 -2.30 -25.79 18.47
C ALA A 395 -3.28 -26.05 17.34
N VAL A 396 -4.57 -25.89 17.65
CA VAL A 396 -5.67 -25.96 16.67
C VAL A 396 -6.57 -24.76 16.86
N ASN A 397 -6.95 -24.13 15.76
CA ASN A 397 -7.87 -22.99 15.73
C ASN A 397 -9.11 -23.31 14.91
N LEU A 398 -10.26 -22.81 15.37
CA LEU A 398 -11.51 -22.79 14.62
C LEU A 398 -12.17 -21.44 14.80
N GLY A 399 -12.70 -20.88 13.71
CA GLY A 399 -13.30 -19.56 13.71
C GLY A 399 -14.39 -19.37 12.68
N LEU A 400 -15.16 -18.32 12.90
CA LEU A 400 -16.27 -17.89 12.06
C LEU A 400 -16.16 -16.38 11.83
N GLY A 401 -16.35 -15.96 10.60
CA GLY A 401 -16.48 -14.56 10.20
C GLY A 401 -17.90 -14.28 9.70
N LEU A 402 -18.46 -13.17 10.14
CA LEU A 402 -19.81 -12.72 9.76
C LEU A 402 -19.74 -11.32 9.16
N ASN A 403 -20.29 -11.15 7.97
CA ASN A 403 -20.51 -9.86 7.34
C ASN A 403 -21.97 -9.47 7.45
N THR A 404 -22.24 -8.45 8.25
CA THR A 404 -23.61 -8.01 8.53
C THR A 404 -23.78 -6.52 8.26
N ALA A 405 -25.02 -6.03 8.25
CA ALA A 405 -25.30 -4.60 8.18
C ALA A 405 -24.66 -3.81 9.33
N LEU A 406 -24.41 -4.46 10.48
CA LEU A 406 -23.74 -3.87 11.63
C LEU A 406 -22.21 -3.85 11.52
N GLY A 407 -21.65 -4.48 10.50
CA GLY A 407 -20.20 -4.57 10.24
C GLY A 407 -19.70 -6.00 10.09
N GLY A 408 -18.41 -6.09 9.81
CA GLY A 408 -17.67 -7.34 9.77
C GLY A 408 -17.20 -7.74 11.16
N THR A 409 -17.47 -8.99 11.54
CA THR A 409 -17.04 -9.56 12.81
C THR A 409 -16.40 -10.90 12.59
N SER A 410 -15.42 -11.26 13.41
CA SER A 410 -14.94 -12.63 13.49
C SER A 410 -14.69 -13.06 14.94
N LEU A 411 -14.92 -14.33 15.19
CA LEU A 411 -14.68 -14.98 16.49
C LEU A 411 -13.97 -16.29 16.25
N ASP A 412 -12.89 -16.51 16.95
CA ASP A 412 -12.16 -17.79 16.91
C ASP A 412 -11.65 -18.23 18.28
N VAL A 413 -11.40 -19.52 18.39
CA VAL A 413 -10.83 -20.15 19.57
C VAL A 413 -9.63 -20.99 19.14
N THR A 414 -8.51 -20.80 19.81
CA THR A 414 -7.29 -21.58 19.65
C THR A 414 -7.06 -22.40 20.92
N SER A 415 -6.87 -23.69 20.76
CA SER A 415 -6.45 -24.60 21.86
C SER A 415 -4.99 -24.99 21.66
N SER A 416 -4.14 -24.81 22.65
CA SER A 416 -2.72 -25.18 22.58
C SER A 416 -2.30 -26.17 23.67
N ARG A 417 -1.27 -26.97 23.34
CA ARG A 417 -0.58 -27.88 24.26
C ARG A 417 0.92 -27.65 24.10
N SER A 418 1.60 -27.43 25.20
CA SER A 418 3.03 -27.13 25.25
C SER A 418 3.74 -28.09 26.21
N ARG A 419 4.80 -28.75 25.75
CA ARG A 419 5.71 -29.61 26.51
C ARG A 419 7.14 -29.19 26.18
N PRO A 420 7.68 -28.19 26.85
CA PRO A 420 8.94 -27.55 26.42
C PRO A 420 10.20 -28.39 26.74
N GLY A 421 10.08 -29.58 27.30
CA GLY A 421 11.21 -30.40 27.72
C GLY A 421 11.83 -29.95 29.05
N HIS A 422 12.03 -28.67 29.22
CA HIS A 422 12.39 -28.04 30.50
C HIS A 422 11.17 -27.28 31.00
N GLY A 423 10.68 -27.56 32.18
CA GLY A 423 9.48 -26.93 32.74
C GLY A 423 8.24 -27.80 32.75
N LYS A 424 7.11 -27.22 33.11
CA LYS A 424 5.83 -27.91 33.22
C LYS A 424 5.08 -27.93 31.89
N ALA A 425 4.50 -29.07 31.55
CA ALA A 425 3.52 -29.13 30.49
C ALA A 425 2.33 -28.19 30.77
N ALA A 426 1.88 -27.49 29.78
CA ALA A 426 0.77 -26.56 29.86
C ALA A 426 -0.22 -26.79 28.74
N SER A 427 -1.49 -26.56 29.00
CA SER A 427 -2.54 -26.56 27.99
C SER A 427 -3.55 -25.48 28.31
N GLY A 428 -4.11 -24.88 27.30
CA GLY A 428 -5.07 -23.81 27.47
C GLY A 428 -5.72 -23.39 26.17
N GLN A 429 -6.55 -22.37 26.27
CA GLN A 429 -7.33 -21.83 25.16
C GLN A 429 -7.21 -20.32 25.10
N SER A 430 -7.30 -19.78 23.90
CA SER A 430 -7.38 -18.35 23.61
C SER A 430 -8.60 -18.08 22.73
N ALA A 431 -9.40 -17.12 23.10
CA ALA A 431 -10.52 -16.64 22.30
C ALA A 431 -10.19 -15.25 21.76
N ARG A 432 -10.46 -15.02 20.47
CA ARG A 432 -10.22 -13.75 19.80
C ARG A 432 -11.49 -13.26 19.12
N PHE A 433 -11.81 -11.99 19.31
CA PHE A 433 -12.90 -11.28 18.67
C PHE A 433 -12.34 -10.10 17.90
N LEU A 434 -12.79 -9.93 16.63
CA LEU A 434 -12.41 -8.81 15.77
C LEU A 434 -13.65 -8.17 15.17
N TYR A 435 -13.62 -6.84 15.02
CA TYR A 435 -14.71 -6.06 14.44
C TYR A 435 -14.15 -4.92 13.59
N SER A 436 -14.80 -4.68 12.45
CA SER A 436 -14.52 -3.54 11.58
C SER A 436 -15.80 -3.04 10.92
N LYS A 437 -16.00 -1.72 10.88
CA LYS A 437 -17.17 -1.07 10.26
C LYS A 437 -16.92 0.39 9.97
N THR A 438 -17.42 0.85 8.82
CA THR A 438 -17.65 2.26 8.55
C THR A 438 -19.14 2.57 8.71
N LEU A 439 -19.46 3.53 9.55
CA LEU A 439 -20.81 4.05 9.78
C LEU A 439 -20.99 5.32 8.95
N ASP A 440 -21.60 5.20 7.77
CA ASP A 440 -21.75 6.32 6.82
C ASP A 440 -22.63 7.45 7.39
N SER A 441 -23.62 7.12 8.20
CA SER A 441 -24.54 8.10 8.81
C SER A 441 -23.85 9.10 9.76
N THR A 442 -22.76 8.70 10.40
CA THR A 442 -21.99 9.50 11.34
C THR A 442 -20.57 9.79 10.86
N ASN A 443 -20.18 9.27 9.70
CA ASN A 443 -18.79 9.31 9.19
C ASN A 443 -17.78 8.74 10.20
N THR A 444 -18.14 7.67 10.90
CA THR A 444 -17.29 6.99 11.88
C THR A 444 -16.75 5.70 11.28
N THR A 445 -15.45 5.52 11.29
CA THR A 445 -14.79 4.29 10.84
C THR A 445 -14.07 3.63 12.01
N PHE A 446 -14.55 2.46 12.39
CA PHE A 446 -13.83 1.53 13.25
C PHE A 446 -12.89 0.72 12.36
N THR A 447 -11.64 1.13 12.28
CA THR A 447 -10.65 0.46 11.43
C THR A 447 -10.18 -0.84 12.06
N MET A 448 -10.17 -0.91 13.38
CA MET A 448 -9.83 -2.09 14.14
C MET A 448 -10.47 -2.04 15.52
N VAL A 449 -11.16 -3.12 15.89
CA VAL A 449 -11.54 -3.42 17.26
C VAL A 449 -11.17 -4.87 17.49
N GLY A 450 -10.18 -5.13 18.34
CA GLY A 450 -9.69 -6.46 18.63
C GLY A 450 -9.70 -6.74 20.11
N TYR A 451 -10.20 -7.90 20.50
CA TYR A 451 -10.12 -8.39 21.86
C TYR A 451 -9.66 -9.85 21.87
N ARG A 452 -8.69 -10.16 22.73
CA ARG A 452 -8.18 -11.52 22.95
C ARG A 452 -8.19 -11.81 24.44
N TYR A 453 -8.70 -12.98 24.81
CA TYR A 453 -8.57 -13.56 26.14
C TYR A 453 -7.88 -14.90 26.06
N SER A 454 -6.93 -15.15 26.96
CA SER A 454 -6.19 -16.42 27.02
C SER A 454 -6.20 -16.96 28.46
N THR A 455 -6.41 -18.26 28.60
CA THR A 455 -6.31 -18.94 29.91
C THR A 455 -4.85 -19.01 30.36
N SER A 456 -4.60 -19.22 31.63
CA SER A 456 -3.25 -19.23 32.22
C SER A 456 -2.33 -20.33 31.65
N GLY A 457 -2.91 -21.40 31.16
CA GLY A 457 -2.17 -22.54 30.56
C GLY A 457 -1.92 -22.39 29.07
N TYR A 458 -2.56 -21.42 28.40
CA TYR A 458 -2.36 -21.17 26.99
C TYR A 458 -0.92 -20.72 26.72
N ARG A 459 -0.34 -21.23 25.64
CA ARG A 459 0.97 -20.81 25.12
C ARG A 459 0.87 -20.57 23.64
N THR A 460 1.46 -19.48 23.17
CA THR A 460 1.79 -19.29 21.76
C THR A 460 3.04 -20.11 21.41
N LEU A 461 3.31 -20.30 20.12
CA LEU A 461 4.54 -20.97 19.68
C LEU A 461 5.79 -20.24 20.20
N SER A 462 5.81 -18.92 20.13
CA SER A 462 6.92 -18.11 20.61
C SER A 462 7.19 -18.29 22.11
N GLU A 463 6.13 -18.32 22.94
CA GLU A 463 6.23 -18.59 24.38
C GLU A 463 6.75 -20.00 24.66
N HIS A 464 6.26 -21.01 23.92
CA HIS A 464 6.76 -22.38 24.01
C HIS A 464 8.27 -22.46 23.72
N ILE A 465 8.74 -21.80 22.66
CA ILE A 465 10.16 -21.81 22.26
C ILE A 465 11.04 -21.11 23.31
N GLN A 466 10.57 -20.01 23.89
CA GLN A 466 11.26 -19.35 24.99
C GLN A 466 11.38 -20.26 26.22
N GLU A 467 10.32 -21.01 26.56
CA GLU A 467 10.34 -22.00 27.63
C GLU A 467 11.27 -23.18 27.33
N MET A 468 11.39 -23.61 26.05
CA MET A 468 12.37 -24.63 25.63
C MET A 468 13.81 -24.21 25.92
N GLY A 469 14.14 -22.93 25.68
CA GLY A 469 15.46 -22.35 25.94
C GLY A 469 15.82 -22.24 27.40
N GLY A 470 14.96 -22.68 28.33
CA GLY A 470 15.23 -22.66 29.78
C GLY A 470 15.16 -21.25 30.38
N VAL A 471 14.55 -20.31 29.71
CA VAL A 471 14.29 -18.97 30.25
C VAL A 471 13.20 -19.09 31.31
N ASP A 472 13.56 -18.85 32.55
CA ASP A 472 12.62 -18.87 33.69
C ASP A 472 11.49 -17.86 33.46
N HIS A 473 10.27 -18.23 33.84
CA HIS A 473 9.07 -17.39 33.69
C HIS A 473 9.20 -15.96 34.25
N GLN A 474 10.17 -15.73 35.14
CA GLN A 474 10.48 -14.40 35.68
C GLN A 474 11.31 -13.53 34.73
N SER A 475 11.88 -14.09 33.67
CA SER A 475 12.74 -13.40 32.70
C SER A 475 12.03 -13.09 31.38
N PHE A 476 10.74 -13.40 31.25
CA PHE A 476 9.97 -12.96 30.08
C PHE A 476 9.91 -11.42 30.07
N SER A 477 10.68 -10.81 29.22
CA SER A 477 10.71 -9.35 29.06
C SER A 477 9.33 -8.76 28.72
N ARG A 478 8.38 -9.57 28.25
CA ARG A 478 7.05 -9.16 27.80
C ARG A 478 5.89 -9.66 28.66
N GLY A 479 6.10 -10.61 29.54
CA GLY A 479 5.04 -11.27 30.31
C GLY A 479 4.11 -12.14 29.45
N ARG A 480 3.24 -12.94 30.09
CA ARG A 480 2.23 -13.77 29.41
C ARG A 480 0.89 -13.03 29.38
N PRO A 481 0.38 -12.66 28.19
CA PRO A 481 -0.89 -11.95 28.08
C PRO A 481 -2.06 -12.76 28.64
N LYS A 482 -2.88 -12.12 29.48
CA LYS A 482 -4.16 -12.62 29.94
C LYS A 482 -5.28 -12.16 29.04
N ASN A 483 -5.34 -10.86 28.81
CA ASN A 483 -6.24 -10.26 27.85
C ASN A 483 -5.58 -9.04 27.18
N ARG A 484 -6.03 -8.78 25.97
CA ARG A 484 -5.59 -7.63 25.18
C ARG A 484 -6.77 -7.00 24.48
N LEU A 485 -6.84 -5.69 24.54
CA LEU A 485 -7.79 -4.87 23.79
C LEU A 485 -7.01 -3.93 22.87
N ASP A 486 -7.39 -3.89 21.59
CA ASP A 486 -6.90 -2.92 20.61
C ASP A 486 -8.09 -2.21 19.96
N LEU A 487 -8.03 -0.90 19.84
CA LEU A 487 -9.09 -0.06 19.26
C LEU A 487 -8.48 1.04 18.40
N ASN A 488 -8.94 1.17 17.16
CA ASN A 488 -8.67 2.32 16.30
C ASN A 488 -9.98 2.84 15.72
N VAL A 489 -10.27 4.11 15.93
CA VAL A 489 -11.46 4.80 15.45
C VAL A 489 -11.06 6.07 14.73
N ASN A 490 -11.62 6.30 13.57
CA ASN A 490 -11.51 7.55 12.84
C ASN A 490 -12.90 8.18 12.70
N GLN A 491 -13.06 9.43 13.14
CA GLN A 491 -14.29 10.19 13.09
C GLN A 491 -14.10 11.45 12.26
N THR A 492 -14.82 11.56 11.15
CA THR A 492 -14.88 12.79 10.36
C THR A 492 -15.97 13.69 10.94
N LEU A 493 -15.64 14.94 11.23
CA LEU A 493 -16.53 15.94 11.84
C LEU A 493 -17.07 16.95 10.80
N GLY A 494 -17.18 16.51 9.54
CA GLY A 494 -17.56 17.37 8.42
C GLY A 494 -16.55 18.51 8.20
N GLY A 495 -17.01 19.74 8.03
CA GLY A 495 -16.16 20.91 7.89
C GLY A 495 -15.31 21.27 9.14
N ASN A 496 -15.56 20.60 10.27
CA ASN A 496 -14.85 20.86 11.53
C ASN A 496 -13.61 19.97 11.72
N GLY A 497 -13.23 19.17 10.71
CA GLY A 497 -12.02 18.35 10.75
C GLY A 497 -12.25 16.88 11.05
N SER A 498 -11.24 16.22 11.61
CA SER A 498 -11.26 14.79 11.92
C SER A 498 -10.64 14.49 13.29
N LEU A 499 -11.17 13.45 13.92
CA LEU A 499 -10.69 12.91 15.18
C LEU A 499 -10.24 11.47 14.97
N PHE A 500 -9.03 11.16 15.41
CA PHE A 500 -8.51 9.81 15.46
C PHE A 500 -8.29 9.39 16.92
N LEU A 501 -8.74 8.19 17.27
CA LEU A 501 -8.55 7.57 18.57
C LEU A 501 -7.88 6.20 18.38
N SER A 502 -6.79 5.98 19.09
CA SER A 502 -6.15 4.68 19.22
C SER A 502 -5.99 4.30 20.69
N ALA A 503 -6.36 3.09 21.05
CA ALA A 503 -6.21 2.55 22.39
C ALA A 503 -5.71 1.11 22.35
N GLY A 504 -4.77 0.78 23.21
CA GLY A 504 -4.28 -0.58 23.44
C GLY A 504 -4.06 -0.83 24.91
N GLU A 505 -4.50 -1.97 25.43
CA GLU A 505 -4.25 -2.40 26.80
C GLU A 505 -4.00 -3.91 26.84
N THR A 506 -2.95 -4.30 27.54
CA THR A 506 -2.62 -5.71 27.78
C THR A 506 -2.45 -5.95 29.27
N ASN A 507 -3.16 -6.93 29.79
CA ASN A 507 -3.02 -7.46 31.16
C ASN A 507 -2.32 -8.81 31.10
N TYR A 508 -1.62 -9.18 32.17
CA TYR A 508 -0.74 -10.34 32.20
C TYR A 508 -1.08 -11.29 33.36
N TRP A 509 -0.75 -12.59 33.17
CA TRP A 509 -0.88 -13.61 34.19
C TRP A 509 0.27 -13.62 35.20
N ASP A 510 1.47 -13.35 34.75
CA ASP A 510 2.73 -13.58 35.46
C ASP A 510 3.36 -12.32 36.04
N ARG A 511 2.73 -11.17 35.88
CA ARG A 511 3.16 -9.90 36.47
C ARG A 511 2.00 -9.02 36.89
N ARG A 512 2.27 -8.12 37.83
CA ARG A 512 1.32 -7.09 38.22
C ARG A 512 1.42 -5.88 37.32
N GLY A 513 0.28 -5.26 37.08
CA GLY A 513 0.17 -4.11 36.18
C GLY A 513 -0.23 -4.48 34.77
N ASN A 514 -0.34 -3.46 33.95
CA ASN A 514 -0.71 -3.56 32.54
C ASN A 514 0.17 -2.65 31.71
N THR A 515 0.31 -2.97 30.43
CA THR A 515 0.80 -2.02 29.46
C THR A 515 -0.40 -1.34 28.82
N ARG A 516 -0.33 -0.01 28.65
CA ARG A 516 -1.42 0.79 28.08
C ARG A 516 -0.86 1.83 27.13
N ARG A 517 -1.55 2.04 26.04
CA ARG A 517 -1.35 3.16 25.15
C ARG A 517 -2.70 3.75 24.77
N LEU A 518 -2.81 5.05 24.92
CA LEU A 518 -3.92 5.85 24.43
C LEU A 518 -3.35 6.96 23.56
N GLN A 519 -3.97 7.24 22.44
CA GLN A 519 -3.63 8.37 21.58
C GLN A 519 -4.90 8.97 21.00
N VAL A 520 -4.96 10.28 21.04
CA VAL A 520 -6.05 11.08 20.46
C VAL A 520 -5.40 12.15 19.59
N ASP A 521 -5.78 12.20 18.33
CA ASP A 521 -5.34 13.20 17.38
C ASP A 521 -6.56 13.90 16.80
N TYR A 522 -6.60 15.21 16.91
CA TYR A 522 -7.61 16.05 16.29
C TYR A 522 -6.93 16.98 15.29
N SER A 523 -7.46 17.04 14.08
CA SER A 523 -7.01 17.96 13.04
C SER A 523 -8.20 18.70 12.44
N GLY A 524 -8.04 19.99 12.23
CA GLY A 524 -9.07 20.84 11.65
C GLY A 524 -8.49 22.00 10.87
N SER A 525 -9.38 22.76 10.24
CA SER A 525 -9.02 24.00 9.55
C SER A 525 -10.05 25.07 9.82
N LEU A 526 -9.59 26.30 9.93
CA LEU A 526 -10.40 27.49 9.99
C LEU A 526 -10.00 28.41 8.83
N GLY A 527 -10.79 28.37 7.76
CA GLY A 527 -10.37 28.94 6.49
C GLY A 527 -9.12 28.21 5.97
N GLU A 528 -8.07 28.97 5.66
CA GLU A 528 -6.79 28.41 5.18
C GLU A 528 -5.82 28.01 6.31
N VAL A 529 -6.17 28.33 7.56
CA VAL A 529 -5.36 27.96 8.73
C VAL A 529 -5.67 26.55 9.14
N SER A 530 -4.67 25.68 9.15
CA SER A 530 -4.77 24.32 9.69
C SER A 530 -4.19 24.24 11.09
N TYR A 531 -4.82 23.43 11.95
CA TYR A 531 -4.36 23.21 13.30
C TYR A 531 -4.54 21.73 13.67
N SER A 532 -3.71 21.26 14.59
CA SER A 532 -3.84 19.92 15.14
C SER A 532 -3.51 19.89 16.64
N ILE A 533 -4.16 18.97 17.33
CA ILE A 533 -3.93 18.65 18.73
C ILE A 533 -3.74 17.15 18.81
N SER A 534 -2.64 16.72 19.43
CA SER A 534 -2.34 15.31 19.66
C SER A 534 -2.02 15.10 21.13
N ALA A 535 -2.62 14.09 21.73
CA ALA A 535 -2.34 13.68 23.09
C ALA A 535 -2.08 12.18 23.14
N SER A 536 -1.09 11.78 23.91
CA SER A 536 -0.80 10.37 24.15
C SER A 536 -0.52 10.07 25.61
N HIS A 537 -0.95 8.88 26.03
CA HIS A 537 -0.64 8.29 27.33
C HIS A 537 -0.05 6.91 27.08
N THR A 538 1.16 6.68 27.55
CA THR A 538 1.83 5.40 27.44
C THR A 538 2.26 4.93 28.82
N ARG A 539 1.96 3.67 29.13
CA ARG A 539 2.43 2.99 30.33
C ARG A 539 3.12 1.69 29.91
N GLY A 540 4.41 1.61 30.20
CA GLY A 540 5.23 0.46 29.91
C GLY A 540 5.33 -0.55 31.05
N ASP A 541 6.30 -1.44 30.94
CA ASP A 541 6.51 -2.56 31.87
C ASP A 541 6.96 -2.15 33.26
N GLY A 542 7.58 -0.99 33.40
CA GLY A 542 8.09 -0.43 34.68
C GLY A 542 7.01 0.13 35.61
N GLY A 543 5.72 -0.05 35.29
CA GLY A 543 4.62 0.48 36.07
C GLY A 543 4.49 2.01 36.01
N SER A 544 4.29 2.68 37.16
CA SER A 544 4.13 4.14 37.19
C SER A 544 5.42 4.89 36.84
N ALA A 545 6.59 4.30 37.07
CA ALA A 545 7.87 4.87 36.69
C ALA A 545 8.10 4.92 35.18
N ASP A 546 7.35 4.14 34.43
CA ASP A 546 7.43 4.05 32.94
C ASP A 546 6.18 4.64 32.26
N THR A 547 5.52 5.57 32.95
CA THR A 547 4.35 6.28 32.40
C THR A 547 4.79 7.58 31.78
N ASP A 548 4.33 7.85 30.55
CA ASP A 548 4.54 9.11 29.85
C ASP A 548 3.23 9.69 29.31
N ASN A 549 3.01 10.98 29.59
CA ASN A 549 1.91 11.74 29.00
C ASN A 549 2.50 12.83 28.12
N GLN A 550 2.03 12.87 26.87
CA GLN A 550 2.49 13.85 25.91
C GLN A 550 1.32 14.63 25.35
N LEU A 551 1.56 15.89 25.06
CA LEU A 551 0.64 16.79 24.39
C LEU A 551 1.39 17.53 23.30
N SER A 552 0.81 17.60 22.11
CA SER A 552 1.32 18.42 21.01
C SER A 552 0.19 19.26 20.42
N PHE A 553 0.48 20.51 20.17
CA PHE A 553 -0.39 21.46 19.48
C PHE A 553 0.37 22.08 18.33
N SER A 554 -0.25 22.19 17.16
CA SER A 554 0.36 22.86 16.02
C SER A 554 -0.64 23.72 15.25
N VAL A 555 -0.15 24.80 14.67
CA VAL A 555 -0.88 25.72 13.78
C VAL A 555 -0.04 25.96 12.54
N SER A 556 -0.68 26.01 11.39
CA SER A 556 -0.03 26.27 10.10
C SER A 556 -0.86 27.21 9.26
N ILE A 557 -0.24 28.29 8.79
CA ILE A 557 -0.86 29.37 8.04
C ILE A 557 -0.17 29.47 6.68
N PRO A 558 -0.88 29.27 5.54
CA PRO A 558 -0.29 29.43 4.23
C PRO A 558 -0.04 30.91 3.93
N PHE A 559 1.01 31.18 3.16
CA PHE A 559 1.31 32.51 2.66
C PHE A 559 2.05 32.43 1.31
N GLY A 560 2.16 33.53 0.60
CA GLY A 560 2.90 33.59 -0.66
C GLY A 560 2.21 32.90 -1.82
N SER A 561 3.00 32.34 -2.72
CA SER A 561 2.52 31.69 -3.95
C SER A 561 2.03 30.27 -3.64
N SER A 562 0.88 29.90 -4.20
CA SER A 562 0.31 28.55 -4.05
C SER A 562 1.20 27.46 -4.66
N SER A 563 1.96 27.75 -5.72
CA SER A 563 2.88 26.79 -6.33
C SER A 563 4.01 26.33 -5.41
N ARG A 564 4.44 27.20 -4.48
CA ARG A 564 5.51 26.92 -3.53
C ARG A 564 5.02 26.46 -2.16
N SER A 565 3.71 26.40 -1.94
CA SER A 565 3.06 25.92 -0.72
C SER A 565 3.71 26.45 0.57
N GLN A 566 4.04 27.74 0.58
CA GLN A 566 4.74 28.38 1.70
C GLN A 566 3.83 28.47 2.91
N ARG A 567 4.33 28.10 4.07
CA ARG A 567 3.57 28.08 5.32
C ARG A 567 4.41 28.63 6.48
N LEU A 568 3.75 29.44 7.28
CA LEU A 568 4.20 29.77 8.64
C LEU A 568 3.58 28.75 9.58
N TYR A 569 4.38 28.14 10.44
CA TYR A 569 3.88 27.19 11.43
C TYR A 569 4.44 27.48 12.82
N SER A 570 3.68 27.08 13.83
CA SER A 570 4.09 27.06 15.21
C SER A 570 3.64 25.77 15.85
N SER A 571 4.46 25.21 16.73
CA SER A 571 4.11 24.01 17.49
C SER A 571 4.60 24.11 18.93
N TYR A 572 3.82 23.52 19.83
CA TYR A 572 4.15 23.28 21.21
C TYR A 572 4.01 21.81 21.53
N THR A 573 5.03 21.22 22.15
CA THR A 573 5.03 19.82 22.56
C THR A 573 5.49 19.76 24.03
N SER A 574 4.74 19.01 24.82
CA SER A 574 5.02 18.78 26.24
C SER A 574 5.03 17.29 26.56
N SER A 575 5.86 16.86 27.47
CA SER A 575 5.94 15.50 27.97
C SER A 575 6.14 15.49 29.49
N SER A 576 5.50 14.53 30.16
CA SER A 576 5.69 14.34 31.59
C SER A 576 7.09 13.85 31.99
N ARG A 577 7.89 13.41 31.00
CA ARG A 577 9.25 12.86 31.18
C ARG A 577 10.33 13.67 30.47
N GLY A 578 9.97 14.73 29.79
CA GLY A 578 10.89 15.58 29.03
C GLY A 578 10.63 17.05 29.29
N GLU A 579 11.38 17.87 28.57
CA GLU A 579 11.22 19.31 28.58
C GLU A 579 10.19 19.74 27.52
N ASP A 580 9.52 20.86 27.79
CA ASP A 580 8.61 21.47 26.83
C ASP A 580 9.38 22.01 25.61
N ASN A 581 8.81 21.87 24.43
CA ASN A 581 9.35 22.41 23.18
C ASN A 581 8.33 23.34 22.51
N LEU A 582 8.69 24.60 22.42
CA LEU A 582 7.94 25.61 21.66
C LEU A 582 8.77 26.08 20.50
N GLN A 583 8.19 26.02 19.30
CA GLN A 583 8.88 26.46 18.09
C GLN A 583 7.93 27.13 17.11
N ALA A 584 8.50 28.01 16.28
CA ALA A 584 7.84 28.60 15.15
C ALA A 584 8.80 28.66 13.96
N GLY A 585 8.28 28.57 12.77
CA GLY A 585 9.11 28.53 11.59
C GLY A 585 8.34 28.69 10.29
N VAL A 586 9.09 28.56 9.22
CA VAL A 586 8.59 28.62 7.84
C VAL A 586 8.98 27.37 7.09
N SER A 587 8.12 26.93 6.21
CA SER A 587 8.39 25.81 5.29
C SER A 587 7.76 26.08 3.93
N GLY A 588 8.23 25.38 2.91
CA GLY A 588 7.71 25.50 1.55
C GLY A 588 8.64 24.84 0.56
N TYR A 589 8.37 25.11 -0.73
CA TYR A 589 9.24 24.67 -1.82
C TYR A 589 10.08 25.82 -2.36
N LEU A 590 11.32 25.50 -2.72
CA LEU A 590 12.24 26.45 -3.36
C LEU A 590 12.01 26.52 -4.87
N ASP A 591 11.41 25.48 -5.44
CA ASP A 591 11.10 25.34 -6.87
C ASP A 591 9.59 25.27 -7.12
N ASP A 592 9.17 25.68 -8.32
CA ASP A 592 7.76 25.64 -8.73
C ASP A 592 7.29 24.21 -9.08
N ALA A 593 8.21 23.28 -9.29
CA ALA A 593 7.92 21.86 -9.49
C ALA A 593 7.62 21.12 -8.19
N SER A 594 7.74 21.78 -7.03
CA SER A 594 7.51 21.22 -5.70
C SER A 594 8.38 19.98 -5.40
N THR A 595 9.64 20.00 -5.86
CA THR A 595 10.58 18.91 -5.64
C THR A 595 11.60 19.19 -4.54
N LEU A 596 12.00 20.46 -4.35
CA LEU A 596 12.96 20.88 -3.36
C LEU A 596 12.26 21.66 -2.24
N SER A 597 12.08 21.03 -1.09
CA SER A 597 11.45 21.64 0.08
C SER A 597 12.48 22.14 1.08
N TYR A 598 12.09 23.16 1.84
CA TYR A 598 12.87 23.70 2.94
C TYR A 598 12.03 23.86 4.19
N SER A 599 12.70 23.86 5.34
CA SER A 599 12.13 24.28 6.61
C SER A 599 13.18 25.05 7.42
N ALA A 600 12.75 26.05 8.12
CA ALA A 600 13.58 26.80 9.06
C ALA A 600 12.73 27.17 10.29
N GLN A 601 13.22 26.88 11.46
CA GLN A 601 12.49 27.13 12.69
C GLN A 601 13.41 27.57 13.83
N ALA A 602 12.83 28.30 14.77
CA ALA A 602 13.46 28.72 16.01
C ALA A 602 12.47 28.53 17.16
N GLY A 603 12.98 28.30 18.35
CA GLY A 603 12.13 28.06 19.50
C GLY A 603 12.91 27.92 20.79
N GLN A 604 12.26 27.28 21.76
CA GLN A 604 12.78 27.01 23.06
C GLN A 604 12.49 25.56 23.46
N TYR A 605 13.53 24.87 23.90
CA TYR A 605 13.44 23.51 24.48
C TYR A 605 13.85 23.58 25.94
N GLY A 606 12.90 23.41 26.86
CA GLY A 606 13.11 23.70 28.28
C GLY A 606 13.51 25.15 28.51
N SER A 607 14.68 25.37 29.07
CA SER A 607 15.29 26.70 29.25
C SER A 607 16.22 27.10 28.10
N GLU A 608 16.50 26.23 27.15
CA GLU A 608 17.47 26.42 26.07
C GLU A 608 16.83 26.94 24.79
N HIS A 609 17.48 27.91 24.15
CA HIS A 609 17.07 28.33 22.81
C HIS A 609 17.42 27.24 21.77
N SER A 610 16.50 27.02 20.85
CA SER A 610 16.65 26.01 19.79
C SER A 610 16.39 26.61 18.41
N GLY A 611 16.97 26.01 17.43
CA GLY A 611 16.74 26.32 16.03
C GLY A 611 17.12 25.16 15.13
N SER A 612 16.45 25.07 13.99
CA SER A 612 16.82 24.07 12.99
C SER A 612 16.57 24.56 11.57
N VAL A 613 17.29 23.98 10.63
CA VAL A 613 17.11 24.17 9.18
C VAL A 613 17.12 22.80 8.53
N GLY A 614 16.23 22.61 7.57
CA GLY A 614 16.09 21.37 6.83
C GLY A 614 15.91 21.62 5.35
N LEU A 615 16.44 20.71 4.55
CA LEU A 615 16.22 20.64 3.10
C LEU A 615 15.85 19.20 2.74
N ALA A 616 14.89 19.05 1.84
CA ALA A 616 14.55 17.75 1.28
C ALA A 616 14.35 17.88 -0.23
N TRP A 617 14.88 16.91 -0.96
CA TRP A 617 14.81 16.91 -2.42
C TRP A 617 14.27 15.58 -2.92
N ASP A 618 13.10 15.62 -3.56
CA ASP A 618 12.50 14.55 -4.33
C ASP A 618 13.07 14.57 -5.75
N ALA A 619 14.31 14.13 -5.88
CA ALA A 619 14.97 14.04 -7.18
C ALA A 619 14.38 12.88 -8.02
N PRO A 620 14.50 12.92 -9.36
CA PRO A 620 14.01 11.84 -10.21
C PRO A 620 14.61 10.46 -9.88
N SER A 621 15.83 10.42 -9.34
CA SER A 621 16.58 9.20 -9.09
C SER A 621 16.78 8.87 -7.61
N ALA A 622 16.37 9.74 -6.70
CA ALA A 622 16.50 9.51 -5.26
C ALA A 622 15.68 10.50 -4.45
N LYS A 623 15.39 10.16 -3.19
CA LYS A 623 14.90 11.09 -2.16
C LYS A 623 16.03 11.38 -1.20
N LEU A 624 16.36 12.66 -1.01
CA LEU A 624 17.43 13.12 -0.15
C LEU A 624 16.88 14.10 0.86
N ALA A 625 17.30 14.02 2.11
CA ALA A 625 16.96 15.03 3.11
C ALA A 625 18.11 15.22 4.10
N GLY A 626 18.23 16.44 4.59
CA GLY A 626 19.16 16.79 5.64
C GLY A 626 18.54 17.82 6.57
N ASN A 627 18.79 17.66 7.86
CA ASN A 627 18.37 18.60 8.88
C ASN A 627 19.50 18.85 9.87
N TYR A 628 19.66 20.11 10.25
CA TYR A 628 20.58 20.52 11.29
C TYR A 628 19.81 21.27 12.35
N ALA A 629 19.94 20.83 13.59
CA ALA A 629 19.31 21.46 14.76
C ALA A 629 20.35 21.79 15.83
N LYS A 630 20.11 22.89 16.54
CA LYS A 630 20.88 23.31 17.71
C LYS A 630 19.93 23.67 18.84
N SER A 631 20.24 23.18 20.04
CA SER A 631 19.52 23.53 21.27
C SER A 631 20.54 23.71 22.42
N GLY A 632 20.74 24.93 22.90
CA GLY A 632 21.83 25.22 23.80
C GLY A 632 23.20 24.85 23.21
N ASP A 633 23.93 24.00 23.90
CA ASP A 633 25.22 23.44 23.42
C ASP A 633 25.04 22.20 22.55
N SER A 634 23.87 21.58 22.57
CA SER A 634 23.59 20.36 21.78
C SER A 634 23.39 20.69 20.30
N ARG A 635 23.96 19.87 19.45
CA ARG A 635 23.84 19.95 17.99
C ARG A 635 23.43 18.58 17.46
N HIS A 636 22.47 18.60 16.58
CA HIS A 636 21.95 17.40 15.92
C HIS A 636 22.00 17.58 14.41
N LEU A 637 22.61 16.62 13.74
CA LEU A 637 22.61 16.51 12.28
C LEU A 637 21.95 15.20 11.92
N ASP A 638 20.96 15.23 11.04
CA ASP A 638 20.43 14.02 10.42
C ASP A 638 20.46 14.13 8.89
N LEU A 639 20.78 13.01 8.25
CA LEU A 639 20.80 12.83 6.81
C LEU A 639 20.07 11.57 6.45
N THR A 640 19.15 11.68 5.50
CA THR A 640 18.42 10.53 4.95
C THR A 640 18.56 10.48 3.45
N ALA A 641 18.68 9.28 2.92
CA ALA A 641 18.67 9.03 1.48
C ALA A 641 17.91 7.73 1.21
N SER A 642 17.08 7.73 0.20
CA SER A 642 16.40 6.54 -0.25
C SER A 642 16.26 6.54 -1.77
N GLY A 643 16.27 5.34 -2.34
CA GLY A 643 16.17 5.19 -3.78
C GLY A 643 16.32 3.75 -4.21
N SER A 644 16.42 3.55 -5.50
CA SER A 644 16.63 2.25 -6.10
C SER A 644 17.68 2.27 -7.19
N VAL A 645 18.31 1.13 -7.36
CA VAL A 645 19.23 0.82 -8.48
C VAL A 645 18.64 -0.40 -9.18
N VAL A 646 18.34 -0.28 -10.47
CA VAL A 646 17.77 -1.36 -11.28
C VAL A 646 18.70 -1.66 -12.42
N ALA A 647 19.26 -2.88 -12.44
CA ALA A 647 20.07 -3.39 -13.54
C ALA A 647 19.19 -4.28 -14.44
N HIS A 648 19.16 -4.00 -15.74
CA HIS A 648 18.30 -4.65 -16.73
C HIS A 648 19.02 -4.78 -18.08
N GLY A 649 18.38 -5.38 -19.08
CA GLY A 649 18.97 -5.61 -20.38
C GLY A 649 19.44 -4.34 -21.12
N GLY A 650 18.89 -3.18 -20.83
CA GLY A 650 19.28 -1.88 -21.38
C GLY A 650 20.33 -1.11 -20.58
N GLY A 651 20.77 -1.62 -19.41
CA GLY A 651 21.77 -0.96 -18.57
C GLY A 651 21.40 -0.89 -17.09
N VAL A 652 21.78 0.22 -16.44
CA VAL A 652 21.50 0.47 -15.03
C VAL A 652 20.73 1.78 -14.91
N THR A 653 19.59 1.74 -14.26
CA THR A 653 18.70 2.90 -14.04
C THR A 653 18.60 3.17 -12.54
N PHE A 654 18.81 4.43 -12.15
CA PHE A 654 18.60 4.90 -10.80
C PHE A 654 17.18 5.50 -10.69
N GLY A 655 16.47 5.17 -9.63
CA GLY A 655 15.12 5.64 -9.40
C GLY A 655 14.85 5.96 -7.94
N GLN A 656 13.66 6.51 -7.70
CA GLN A 656 13.11 6.58 -6.36
C GLN A 656 12.83 5.16 -5.83
N PRO A 657 12.53 4.98 -4.52
CA PRO A 657 12.24 3.66 -3.98
C PRO A 657 11.18 2.92 -4.79
N VAL A 658 11.40 1.63 -5.04
CA VAL A 658 10.46 0.75 -5.74
C VAL A 658 9.80 -0.21 -4.76
N GLY A 659 8.54 -0.57 -5.04
CA GLY A 659 7.79 -1.60 -4.32
C GLY A 659 8.15 -3.00 -4.80
N GLU A 660 7.34 -3.99 -4.43
CA GLU A 660 7.48 -5.38 -4.91
C GLU A 660 7.21 -5.49 -6.42
N THR A 661 6.31 -4.65 -6.92
CA THR A 661 5.96 -4.56 -8.35
C THR A 661 6.17 -3.13 -8.82
N PHE A 662 7.02 -2.95 -9.81
CA PHE A 662 7.36 -1.65 -10.37
C PHE A 662 7.49 -1.74 -11.89
N ALA A 663 7.48 -0.60 -12.57
CA ALA A 663 7.61 -0.54 -14.02
C ALA A 663 8.95 0.08 -14.42
N LEU A 664 9.62 -0.57 -15.38
CA LEU A 664 10.73 0.01 -16.12
C LEU A 664 10.16 0.62 -17.41
N VAL A 665 10.30 1.93 -17.56
CA VAL A 665 9.80 2.69 -18.71
C VAL A 665 10.95 3.04 -19.62
N GLU A 666 10.79 2.73 -20.91
CA GLU A 666 11.77 3.04 -21.96
C GLU A 666 11.16 4.03 -22.96
N VAL A 667 11.85 5.15 -23.18
CA VAL A 667 11.61 6.08 -24.28
C VAL A 667 12.90 6.15 -25.10
N PRO A 668 13.01 5.36 -26.17
CA PRO A 668 14.29 5.12 -26.83
C PRO A 668 15.03 6.41 -27.21
N GLY A 669 16.22 6.61 -26.63
CA GLY A 669 17.11 7.70 -26.93
C GLY A 669 16.65 9.09 -26.49
N VAL A 670 15.55 9.20 -25.73
CA VAL A 670 15.04 10.49 -25.26
C VAL A 670 15.24 10.65 -23.77
N LYS A 671 16.05 11.64 -23.41
CA LYS A 671 16.35 11.99 -22.02
C LYS A 671 15.28 12.97 -21.47
N ASN A 672 15.05 12.87 -20.17
CA ASN A 672 14.29 13.85 -19.39
C ASN A 672 12.78 13.86 -19.66
N VAL A 673 12.24 12.79 -20.24
CA VAL A 673 10.80 12.58 -20.40
C VAL A 673 10.19 12.22 -19.03
N GLY A 674 9.14 12.94 -18.63
CA GLY A 674 8.43 12.72 -17.39
C GLY A 674 7.30 11.72 -17.51
N ILE A 675 6.90 11.17 -16.36
CA ILE A 675 5.65 10.43 -16.20
C ILE A 675 4.68 11.33 -15.46
N GLU A 676 3.44 11.45 -15.95
CA GLU A 676 2.40 12.26 -15.31
C GLU A 676 2.15 11.79 -13.87
N GLY A 677 2.13 12.76 -12.95
CA GLY A 677 1.90 12.47 -11.52
C GLY A 677 3.11 11.87 -10.78
N SER A 678 4.28 11.77 -11.44
CA SER A 678 5.51 11.23 -10.87
C SER A 678 6.67 12.24 -11.02
N THR A 679 7.67 12.13 -10.14
CA THR A 679 8.94 12.84 -10.29
C THR A 679 9.92 12.10 -11.19
N ALA A 680 9.59 10.88 -11.62
CA ALA A 680 10.42 10.06 -12.48
C ALA A 680 10.69 10.74 -13.84
N ARG A 681 11.94 10.66 -14.29
CA ARG A 681 12.40 11.21 -15.57
C ARG A 681 13.35 10.23 -16.23
N THR A 682 13.24 10.09 -17.56
CA THR A 682 14.16 9.26 -18.32
C THR A 682 15.60 9.74 -18.21
N ASP A 683 16.52 8.82 -18.05
CA ASP A 683 17.98 9.05 -18.00
C ASP A 683 18.60 9.29 -19.39
N GLY A 684 19.93 9.33 -19.47
CA GLY A 684 20.65 9.52 -20.72
C GLY A 684 20.47 8.41 -21.75
N ALA A 685 20.07 7.23 -21.32
CA ALA A 685 19.75 6.08 -22.18
C ALA A 685 18.27 5.97 -22.54
N GLY A 686 17.41 6.82 -21.97
CA GLY A 686 15.98 6.85 -22.18
C GLY A 686 15.17 5.96 -21.23
N TYR A 687 15.76 5.52 -20.10
CA TYR A 687 15.09 4.67 -19.12
C TYR A 687 14.70 5.46 -17.86
N THR A 688 13.59 5.08 -17.28
CA THR A 688 13.20 5.51 -15.92
C THR A 688 12.42 4.40 -15.22
N VAL A 689 12.25 4.53 -13.91
CA VAL A 689 11.54 3.58 -13.07
C VAL A 689 10.35 4.27 -12.43
N GLU A 690 9.15 3.68 -12.63
CA GLU A 690 7.98 4.01 -11.82
C GLU A 690 7.91 3.04 -10.64
N GLY A 691 8.01 3.59 -9.44
CA GLY A 691 8.32 2.80 -8.23
C GLY A 691 7.23 1.86 -7.78
N TYR A 692 5.97 2.10 -8.15
CA TYR A 692 4.86 1.26 -7.74
C TYR A 692 3.82 1.11 -8.84
N VAL A 693 3.53 -0.16 -9.17
CA VAL A 693 2.38 -0.55 -9.97
C VAL A 693 1.64 -1.69 -9.25
N GLN A 694 0.34 -1.82 -9.50
CA GLN A 694 -0.46 -2.87 -8.89
C GLN A 694 -0.15 -4.21 -9.54
N PRO A 695 0.20 -5.24 -8.76
CA PRO A 695 0.42 -6.59 -9.29
C PRO A 695 -0.88 -7.19 -9.82
N TYR A 696 -0.77 -7.97 -10.90
CA TYR A 696 -1.89 -8.69 -11.53
C TYR A 696 -3.04 -7.78 -11.99
N ARG A 697 -2.72 -6.52 -12.32
CA ARG A 697 -3.67 -5.49 -12.79
C ARG A 697 -3.13 -4.82 -14.05
N TYR A 698 -4.03 -4.21 -14.81
CA TYR A 698 -3.62 -3.22 -15.80
C TYR A 698 -3.19 -1.94 -15.09
N ASN A 699 -2.01 -1.46 -15.48
CA ASN A 699 -1.47 -0.21 -15.01
C ASN A 699 -1.26 0.72 -16.21
N TYR A 700 -1.68 1.97 -16.09
CA TYR A 700 -1.56 2.98 -17.13
C TYR A 700 -0.55 4.02 -16.68
N LEU A 701 0.52 4.18 -17.48
CA LEU A 701 1.54 5.19 -17.27
C LEU A 701 1.49 6.15 -18.45
N ASN A 702 1.15 7.42 -18.18
CA ASN A 702 1.11 8.45 -19.19
C ASN A 702 2.43 9.21 -19.20
N LEU A 703 3.01 9.36 -20.38
CA LEU A 703 4.18 10.21 -20.55
C LEU A 703 3.75 11.68 -20.56
N ASP A 704 4.49 12.52 -19.86
CA ASP A 704 4.28 13.97 -19.89
C ASP A 704 4.82 14.52 -21.20
N THR A 705 3.92 14.74 -22.16
CA THR A 705 4.26 15.23 -23.49
C THR A 705 4.84 16.63 -23.51
N GLN A 706 4.63 17.44 -22.47
CA GLN A 706 5.25 18.76 -22.33
C GLN A 706 6.75 18.68 -22.08
N THR A 707 7.24 17.54 -21.66
CA THR A 707 8.67 17.27 -21.45
C THR A 707 9.38 16.67 -22.66
N LEU A 708 8.63 16.33 -23.71
CA LEU A 708 9.17 15.96 -25.02
C LEU A 708 9.59 17.25 -25.73
N GLY A 709 10.88 17.58 -25.70
CA GLY A 709 11.47 18.75 -26.34
C GLY A 709 11.61 18.61 -27.86
#